data_22e91344758935f2e7fa69273e3a2643
#
_entry.id   22e91344758935f2e7fa69273e3a2643
#
_cell.length_a   1.000
_cell.length_b   1.000
_cell.length_c   1.000
_cell.angle_alpha   90.00
_cell.angle_beta   90.00
_cell.angle_gamma   90.00
#
_symmetry.space_group_name_H-M   'P 1'
#
loop_
_entity.id
_entity.type
_entity.pdbx_description
1 polymer ?
#
loop_
_entity_poly.entity_id
_entity_poly.type
_entity_poly.pdbx_seq_one_letter_code
_entity_poly.pdbx_strand_id
1 'polypeptide(L)'
;MQAVAQDGEIEEVIITGTRVADRSAADSPVPVDVISGSEFRDNASTDVQDMLRTSVPSFDVNTQPISDAATISRPANVRGLSPDNVLVLVNGKRRHRGSIISFLGGGISDGAQGVDIAAIPSLALKQIEVLRDGASSQYGSDAIAGVLNFLLRDDDEGFEVVTKYGSTFEGDGTNYMVAANLGMPLGDNGFLNVTGEIRDVEGTVRSVVRDDIAYQIANGYSPVTNFQNINTYTNEVPQYWGQPDVEDDIKLFFNSAIELNDSTELYAFGNHAERTVTGGFFYRNVVGRASNLTPGASTGQRGGVYAGPTVDPLTGMALAAADGGVPSVLVGDMDGGSSCIDGIPLGGQGGITPDPTFLAQVTADANCFSFIETIPAGFVPRFGGDNEDSAIAVGVRGEIDYGTGLAYDVSVQRGSNRSDFFIRNTINASLGPNTPRDFIPGGQEQTETVYNANFVYTMDVGFASDLNVAFGAEYREEEFDLFAGDAASYALGPLASQGFSSSSNGFGGFPASTSASQDSTAFYIDLEADISDAVTMQAAVRNEDFSNFGDTTDFKIAGVVRLNDQVRLRGAISTGFHAPTAGQASITNVTTQIVNGALTDQGTLPLFSAPGQLAADFIESQGNGRPTLGSEEADNFSIGIAFDLENSSWTIDYYNIEVTDRVALGANINFLDALNYAGGSAYGSVSDALTGLGDAGVINRQEFVGLEDLKQFRFFTNSFDTTTSGIDLVGSTDFDFADGVSKVTVAFNYNKTEVDNRGTINPISGGRVEALEDLLPNVKGNIAWSHTQGQLRTLVRANYYGAWKSTGNGYNVGATTLVDAQVAYDYTENLELVLGVENLFDEYPDKNPGRGGVGQLYPEDSPFGFNGGSWYLQARYSF
;
A
#
# COMPACT_ATOMS: atom_id res chain seq x y z
N MET A 1 27.23 36.82 -26.01
CA MET A 1 26.55 37.69 -25.02
C MET A 1 25.67 36.78 -24.23
N GLN A 2 26.06 36.54 -23.01
CA GLN A 2 25.34 35.68 -22.09
C GLN A 2 23.99 36.30 -21.77
N ALA A 3 22.93 35.57 -22.07
CA ALA A 3 21.68 35.76 -21.39
C ALA A 3 21.81 34.98 -20.07
N VAL A 4 22.17 35.68 -19.02
CA VAL A 4 21.89 35.22 -17.65
C VAL A 4 20.39 35.24 -17.56
N ALA A 5 19.78 34.06 -17.47
CA ALA A 5 18.40 33.94 -17.03
C ALA A 5 18.35 34.54 -15.62
N GLN A 6 17.73 35.68 -15.50
CA GLN A 6 17.30 36.21 -14.21
C GLN A 6 16.19 35.24 -13.76
N ASP A 7 16.49 34.38 -12.78
CA ASP A 7 15.44 33.76 -11.95
C ASP A 7 14.75 34.94 -11.26
N GLY A 8 13.75 35.51 -11.92
CA GLY A 8 12.66 36.18 -11.23
C GLY A 8 11.94 35.09 -10.46
N GLU A 9 11.61 35.38 -9.19
CA GLU A 9 10.70 34.56 -8.39
C GLU A 9 9.55 34.10 -9.29
N ILE A 10 9.57 32.82 -9.67
CA ILE A 10 8.38 32.19 -10.27
C ILE A 10 7.45 32.03 -9.09
N GLU A 11 6.46 32.90 -8.99
CA GLU A 11 5.34 32.71 -8.09
C GLU A 11 4.78 31.33 -8.41
N GLU A 12 4.88 30.37 -7.47
CA GLU A 12 4.45 28.99 -7.67
C GLU A 12 2.93 28.96 -7.82
N VAL A 13 2.47 29.00 -9.06
CA VAL A 13 1.05 28.93 -9.41
C VAL A 13 0.55 27.52 -9.15
N ILE A 14 -0.54 27.40 -8.39
CA ILE A 14 -1.19 26.14 -8.05
C ILE A 14 -2.51 25.99 -8.81
N ILE A 15 -2.88 24.74 -9.04
CA ILE A 15 -4.21 24.37 -9.57
C ILE A 15 -5.02 23.52 -8.57
N THR A 16 -4.42 23.08 -7.48
CA THR A 16 -5.04 22.24 -6.46
C THR A 16 -5.54 23.09 -5.28
N GLY A 17 -6.79 22.87 -4.85
CA GLY A 17 -7.38 23.58 -3.73
C GLY A 17 -8.07 24.91 -4.08
N THR A 18 -7.94 25.38 -5.31
CA THR A 18 -8.59 26.59 -5.85
C THR A 18 -9.13 26.36 -7.25
N ARG A 19 -10.09 27.16 -7.65
CA ARG A 19 -10.60 27.26 -9.03
C ARG A 19 -10.34 28.65 -9.63
N VAL A 20 -9.61 29.48 -8.92
CA VAL A 20 -9.16 30.79 -9.40
C VAL A 20 -7.85 30.60 -10.16
N ALA A 21 -7.80 31.07 -11.40
CA ALA A 21 -6.57 31.05 -12.20
C ALA A 21 -5.46 31.86 -11.54
N ASP A 22 -4.21 31.43 -11.73
CA ASP A 22 -2.98 32.10 -11.30
C ASP A 22 -2.89 32.40 -9.77
N ARG A 23 -3.57 31.57 -8.93
CA ARG A 23 -3.42 31.64 -7.47
C ARG A 23 -2.07 31.09 -7.05
N SER A 24 -1.33 31.83 -6.23
CA SER A 24 -0.07 31.33 -5.65
C SER A 24 -0.31 30.40 -4.46
N ALA A 25 0.65 29.51 -4.17
CA ALA A 25 0.60 28.64 -2.99
C ALA A 25 0.52 29.43 -1.68
N ALA A 26 1.19 30.58 -1.63
CA ALA A 26 1.19 31.47 -0.47
C ALA A 26 -0.17 32.16 -0.24
N ASP A 27 -0.92 32.43 -1.28
CA ASP A 27 -2.25 33.09 -1.22
C ASP A 27 -3.42 32.08 -1.20
N SER A 28 -3.10 30.77 -1.17
CA SER A 28 -4.12 29.73 -1.06
C SER A 28 -4.78 29.75 0.33
N PRO A 29 -6.13 29.65 0.40
CA PRO A 29 -6.86 29.50 1.65
C PRO A 29 -6.49 28.25 2.45
N VAL A 30 -5.85 27.27 1.81
CA VAL A 30 -5.44 25.98 2.36
C VAL A 30 -3.96 25.72 2.08
N PRO A 31 -3.28 24.92 2.91
CA PRO A 31 -1.85 24.63 2.71
C PRO A 31 -1.63 23.73 1.49
N VAL A 32 -0.86 24.21 0.50
CA VAL A 32 -0.43 23.48 -0.66
C VAL A 32 1.08 23.57 -0.75
N ASP A 33 1.76 22.41 -0.79
CA ASP A 33 3.19 22.35 -1.10
C ASP A 33 3.35 22.08 -2.58
N VAL A 34 4.28 22.79 -3.21
CA VAL A 34 4.67 22.59 -4.60
C VAL A 34 6.09 22.07 -4.64
N ILE A 35 6.28 20.91 -5.26
CA ILE A 35 7.57 20.29 -5.46
C ILE A 35 7.86 20.27 -6.95
N SER A 36 8.87 21.00 -7.39
CA SER A 36 9.23 21.00 -8.81
C SER A 36 9.73 19.64 -9.27
N GLY A 37 9.48 19.27 -10.52
CA GLY A 37 9.97 18.01 -11.07
C GLY A 37 11.50 17.88 -11.02
N SER A 38 12.25 18.99 -11.11
CA SER A 38 13.70 18.99 -10.95
C SER A 38 14.13 18.67 -9.52
N GLU A 39 13.56 19.34 -8.53
CA GLU A 39 13.83 19.08 -7.10
C GLU A 39 13.46 17.65 -6.72
N PHE A 40 12.35 17.15 -7.25
CA PHE A 40 11.90 15.78 -7.03
C PHE A 40 12.87 14.75 -7.60
N ARG A 41 13.42 14.99 -8.82
CA ARG A 41 14.43 14.10 -9.44
C ARG A 41 15.81 14.17 -8.81
N ASP A 42 16.10 15.18 -8.01
CA ASP A 42 17.35 15.27 -7.22
C ASP A 42 17.35 14.32 -5.99
N ASN A 43 16.30 13.54 -5.81
CA ASN A 43 16.28 12.42 -4.89
C ASN A 43 17.10 11.23 -5.41
N ALA A 44 17.65 10.47 -4.47
CA ALA A 44 18.49 9.33 -4.78
C ALA A 44 17.71 8.12 -5.28
N SER A 45 16.46 7.92 -4.83
CA SER A 45 15.62 6.81 -5.26
C SER A 45 15.28 6.84 -6.74
N THR A 46 14.96 5.69 -7.31
CA THR A 46 14.35 5.53 -8.63
C THR A 46 12.83 5.33 -8.54
N ASP A 47 12.27 5.32 -7.33
CA ASP A 47 10.86 5.06 -7.05
C ASP A 47 10.17 6.33 -6.56
N VAL A 48 9.06 6.70 -7.20
CA VAL A 48 8.31 7.94 -6.89
C VAL A 48 7.76 7.94 -5.46
N GLN A 49 7.34 6.78 -4.93
CA GLN A 49 6.85 6.69 -3.55
C GLN A 49 7.97 6.95 -2.53
N ASP A 50 9.17 6.43 -2.76
CA ASP A 50 10.32 6.68 -1.89
C ASP A 50 10.80 8.15 -1.99
N MET A 51 10.71 8.74 -3.19
CA MET A 51 10.98 10.17 -3.37
C MET A 51 9.98 11.04 -2.60
N LEU A 52 8.68 10.70 -2.64
CA LEU A 52 7.64 11.39 -1.85
C LEU A 52 7.88 11.25 -0.35
N ARG A 53 8.24 10.05 0.12
CA ARG A 53 8.54 9.79 1.54
C ARG A 53 9.65 10.70 2.08
N THR A 54 10.61 11.06 1.24
CA THR A 54 11.72 11.96 1.59
C THR A 54 11.36 13.44 1.46
N SER A 55 10.51 13.79 0.49
CA SER A 55 10.17 15.20 0.19
C SER A 55 8.98 15.68 1.02
N VAL A 56 8.03 14.80 1.36
CA VAL A 56 6.79 15.11 2.08
C VAL A 56 6.77 14.36 3.42
N PRO A 57 7.09 15.02 4.55
CA PRO A 57 7.20 14.34 5.85
C PRO A 57 5.91 13.69 6.34
N SER A 58 4.75 14.17 5.91
CA SER A 58 3.45 13.56 6.23
C SER A 58 3.11 12.33 5.37
N PHE A 59 3.91 12.03 4.34
CA PHE A 59 3.75 10.87 3.47
C PHE A 59 4.57 9.69 4.00
N ASP A 60 3.95 8.51 4.07
CA ASP A 60 4.59 7.27 4.52
C ASP A 60 4.33 6.13 3.56
N VAL A 61 5.37 5.36 3.27
CA VAL A 61 5.32 4.12 2.52
C VAL A 61 6.35 3.14 3.06
N ASN A 62 5.93 1.91 3.32
CA ASN A 62 6.80 0.85 3.82
C ASN A 62 7.33 -0.01 2.67
N THR A 63 8.43 -0.71 2.91
CA THR A 63 9.05 -1.62 1.93
C THR A 63 8.18 -2.85 1.64
N GLN A 64 7.34 -3.29 2.60
CA GLN A 64 6.43 -4.42 2.48
C GLN A 64 7.13 -5.72 2.02
N PRO A 65 8.12 -6.25 2.76
CA PRO A 65 8.94 -7.39 2.31
C PRO A 65 8.17 -8.71 2.25
N ILE A 66 7.20 -8.91 3.17
CA ILE A 66 6.31 -10.09 3.25
C ILE A 66 4.92 -9.61 3.61
N SER A 67 4.12 -9.22 2.65
CA SER A 67 2.80 -8.63 2.89
C SER A 67 1.77 -9.07 1.87
N ASP A 68 1.94 -10.27 1.31
CA ASP A 68 1.10 -10.78 0.24
C ASP A 68 0.96 -9.72 -0.89
N ALA A 69 -0.23 -9.44 -1.37
CA ALA A 69 -0.44 -8.50 -2.46
C ALA A 69 0.02 -7.06 -2.17
N ALA A 70 0.04 -6.62 -0.89
CA ALA A 70 0.56 -5.29 -0.53
C ALA A 70 2.05 -5.10 -0.86
N THR A 71 2.83 -6.18 -0.99
CA THR A 71 4.21 -6.15 -1.48
C THR A 71 4.31 -5.58 -2.90
N ILE A 72 3.30 -5.79 -3.74
CA ILE A 72 3.28 -5.38 -5.14
C ILE A 72 2.97 -3.89 -5.27
N SER A 73 1.99 -3.37 -4.53
CA SER A 73 1.50 -1.98 -4.65
C SER A 73 2.13 -1.00 -3.65
N ARG A 74 2.61 -1.50 -2.51
CA ARG A 74 3.16 -0.67 -1.42
C ARG A 74 2.23 0.50 -1.06
N PRO A 75 1.05 0.23 -0.45
CA PRO A 75 0.07 1.26 -0.19
C PRO A 75 0.63 2.39 0.69
N ALA A 76 0.41 3.63 0.25
CA ALA A 76 0.96 4.82 0.87
C ALA A 76 -0.06 5.51 1.78
N ASN A 77 0.43 6.13 2.84
CA ASN A 77 -0.36 6.84 3.84
C ASN A 77 0.00 8.33 3.85
N VAL A 78 -0.97 9.18 4.11
CA VAL A 78 -0.72 10.60 4.40
C VAL A 78 -1.29 10.93 5.78
N ARG A 79 -0.49 11.60 6.61
CA ARG A 79 -0.87 11.95 8.00
C ARG A 79 -1.30 10.74 8.84
N GLY A 80 -0.78 9.54 8.55
CA GLY A 80 -1.15 8.32 9.25
C GLY A 80 -2.59 7.83 9.00
N LEU A 81 -3.28 8.38 8.00
CA LEU A 81 -4.59 7.91 7.56
C LEU A 81 -4.45 6.85 6.47
N SER A 82 -5.50 6.07 6.25
CA SER A 82 -5.54 5.02 5.23
C SER A 82 -5.24 5.55 3.83
N PRO A 83 -4.63 4.75 2.94
CA PRO A 83 -4.55 5.09 1.51
C PRO A 83 -5.88 5.44 0.86
N ASP A 84 -6.99 4.90 1.35
CA ASP A 84 -8.35 5.20 0.89
C ASP A 84 -8.79 6.64 1.21
N ASN A 85 -8.12 7.30 2.15
CA ASN A 85 -8.41 8.68 2.55
C ASN A 85 -7.52 9.71 1.83
N VAL A 86 -6.76 9.30 0.81
CA VAL A 86 -5.84 10.14 0.02
C VAL A 86 -6.26 10.14 -1.43
N LEU A 87 -6.68 11.30 -1.93
CA LEU A 87 -7.00 11.43 -3.34
C LEU A 87 -5.75 11.67 -4.18
N VAL A 88 -5.60 10.92 -5.25
CA VAL A 88 -4.52 11.11 -6.23
C VAL A 88 -5.10 11.63 -7.54
N LEU A 89 -4.50 12.68 -8.06
CA LEU A 89 -4.85 13.31 -9.34
C LEU A 89 -3.65 13.26 -10.30
N VAL A 90 -3.95 13.25 -11.60
CA VAL A 90 -2.99 13.51 -12.67
C VAL A 90 -3.55 14.63 -13.53
N ASN A 91 -2.82 15.73 -13.71
CA ASN A 91 -3.30 16.95 -14.38
C ASN A 91 -4.68 17.41 -13.86
N GLY A 92 -4.92 17.31 -12.53
CA GLY A 92 -6.17 17.71 -11.89
C GLY A 92 -7.36 16.75 -12.11
N LYS A 93 -7.16 15.60 -12.75
CA LYS A 93 -8.18 14.57 -12.95
C LYS A 93 -7.91 13.38 -12.03
N ARG A 94 -8.99 12.80 -11.44
CA ARG A 94 -8.91 11.67 -10.51
C ARG A 94 -8.16 10.49 -11.16
N ARG A 95 -7.13 9.99 -10.49
CA ARG A 95 -6.45 8.74 -10.86
C ARG A 95 -7.28 7.55 -10.40
N HIS A 96 -7.42 6.53 -11.26
CA HIS A 96 -8.07 5.28 -10.87
C HIS A 96 -7.31 4.56 -9.74
N ARG A 97 -8.02 3.76 -8.96
CA ARG A 97 -7.45 2.96 -7.88
C ARG A 97 -6.62 1.81 -8.42
N GLY A 98 -5.72 1.30 -7.60
CA GLY A 98 -5.06 0.01 -7.82
C GLY A 98 -6.04 -1.16 -7.63
N SER A 99 -5.72 -2.30 -8.22
CA SER A 99 -6.50 -3.54 -8.07
C SER A 99 -6.33 -4.18 -6.70
N ILE A 100 -5.24 -3.88 -6.00
CA ILE A 100 -4.83 -4.58 -4.80
C ILE A 100 -5.51 -4.03 -3.56
N ILE A 101 -6.19 -4.93 -2.82
CA ILE A 101 -6.67 -4.69 -1.46
C ILE A 101 -5.65 -5.29 -0.47
N SER A 102 -5.19 -4.49 0.48
CA SER A 102 -4.18 -4.90 1.46
C SER A 102 -4.80 -5.71 2.58
N PHE A 103 -4.57 -7.03 2.63
CA PHE A 103 -5.10 -7.90 3.69
C PHE A 103 -4.12 -8.14 4.84
N LEU A 104 -2.81 -7.98 4.61
CA LEU A 104 -1.75 -8.27 5.57
C LEU A 104 -0.65 -7.21 5.51
N GLY A 105 0.08 -7.07 6.61
CA GLY A 105 1.33 -6.33 6.69
C GLY A 105 1.22 -4.82 6.62
N GLY A 106 0.01 -4.30 6.43
CA GLY A 106 -0.19 -2.88 6.24
C GLY A 106 -0.34 -2.08 7.53
N GLY A 107 -0.69 -2.73 8.65
CA GLY A 107 -1.02 -2.00 9.87
C GLY A 107 -2.08 -0.92 9.60
N ILE A 108 -1.67 0.28 9.28
CA ILE A 108 -2.54 1.41 8.94
C ILE A 108 -3.33 1.14 7.65
N SER A 109 -2.70 0.48 6.69
CA SER A 109 -3.26 0.22 5.35
C SER A 109 -4.08 -1.08 5.26
N ASP A 110 -4.30 -1.82 6.37
CA ASP A 110 -5.08 -3.06 6.34
C ASP A 110 -6.51 -2.81 5.84
N GLY A 111 -6.89 -3.48 4.78
CA GLY A 111 -8.18 -3.35 4.11
C GLY A 111 -8.22 -2.26 3.04
N ALA A 112 -7.20 -1.42 2.92
CA ALA A 112 -7.19 -0.32 1.96
C ALA A 112 -7.00 -0.77 0.52
N GLN A 113 -7.61 -0.02 -0.42
CA GLN A 113 -7.46 -0.14 -1.86
C GLN A 113 -6.98 1.21 -2.43
N GLY A 114 -5.70 1.53 -2.24
CA GLY A 114 -5.11 2.80 -2.68
C GLY A 114 -4.77 2.83 -4.18
N VAL A 115 -4.31 3.99 -4.63
CA VAL A 115 -3.81 4.21 -5.99
C VAL A 115 -2.40 3.64 -6.15
N ASP A 116 -2.08 3.07 -7.30
CA ASP A 116 -0.74 2.61 -7.65
C ASP A 116 0.13 3.79 -8.14
N ILE A 117 0.77 4.46 -7.19
CA ILE A 117 1.65 5.62 -7.47
C ILE A 117 2.96 5.16 -8.14
N ALA A 118 3.41 3.93 -7.90
CA ALA A 118 4.66 3.41 -8.48
C ALA A 118 4.62 3.28 -10.02
N ALA A 119 3.42 3.29 -10.62
CA ALA A 119 3.25 3.31 -12.07
C ALA A 119 3.64 4.65 -12.72
N ILE A 120 3.87 5.74 -11.96
CA ILE A 120 4.15 7.07 -12.46
C ILE A 120 5.67 7.29 -12.55
N PRO A 121 6.27 7.56 -13.73
CA PRO A 121 7.69 7.86 -13.85
C PRO A 121 8.00 9.30 -13.43
N SER A 122 9.05 9.48 -12.63
CA SER A 122 9.43 10.82 -12.13
C SER A 122 9.81 11.82 -13.23
N LEU A 123 10.34 11.33 -14.35
CA LEU A 123 10.74 12.18 -15.49
C LEU A 123 9.54 12.77 -16.25
N ALA A 124 8.34 12.18 -16.13
CA ALA A 124 7.12 12.71 -16.73
C ALA A 124 6.56 13.93 -15.97
N LEU A 125 7.06 14.19 -14.76
CA LEU A 125 6.50 15.20 -13.87
C LEU A 125 7.12 16.57 -14.06
N LYS A 126 6.27 17.58 -14.27
CA LYS A 126 6.60 19.00 -14.22
C LYS A 126 6.66 19.47 -12.77
N GLN A 127 5.64 19.15 -12.00
CA GLN A 127 5.56 19.42 -10.56
C GLN A 127 4.58 18.47 -9.87
N ILE A 128 4.68 18.41 -8.55
CA ILE A 128 3.72 17.71 -7.68
C ILE A 128 3.14 18.73 -6.72
N GLU A 129 1.81 18.79 -6.63
CA GLU A 129 1.12 19.60 -5.65
C GLU A 129 0.56 18.70 -4.55
N VAL A 130 0.87 19.03 -3.31
CA VAL A 130 0.40 18.29 -2.12
C VAL A 130 -0.52 19.22 -1.33
N LEU A 131 -1.82 19.05 -1.51
CA LEU A 131 -2.82 19.75 -0.72
C LEU A 131 -2.96 19.05 0.64
N ARG A 132 -2.57 19.74 1.70
CA ARG A 132 -2.57 19.22 3.06
C ARG A 132 -3.83 19.69 3.83
N ASP A 133 -5.02 19.41 3.26
CA ASP A 133 -6.31 19.74 3.87
C ASP A 133 -7.42 18.85 3.30
N GLY A 134 -8.54 18.71 4.01
CA GLY A 134 -9.71 18.03 3.48
C GLY A 134 -10.31 18.77 2.28
N ALA A 135 -10.64 18.04 1.22
CA ALA A 135 -11.08 18.63 -0.03
C ALA A 135 -12.22 17.85 -0.72
N SER A 136 -12.96 17.03 0.02
CA SER A 136 -14.06 16.23 -0.53
C SER A 136 -15.17 17.07 -1.18
N SER A 137 -15.43 18.26 -0.66
CA SER A 137 -16.38 19.22 -1.27
C SER A 137 -15.94 19.74 -2.64
N GLN A 138 -14.65 19.65 -2.99
CA GLN A 138 -14.08 20.11 -4.25
C GLN A 138 -13.84 18.96 -5.24
N TYR A 139 -13.40 17.78 -4.73
CA TYR A 139 -12.91 16.68 -5.53
C TYR A 139 -13.66 15.36 -5.32
N GLY A 140 -14.60 15.30 -4.36
CA GLY A 140 -15.39 14.10 -4.05
C GLY A 140 -14.72 13.18 -3.02
N SER A 141 -15.17 11.94 -2.99
CA SER A 141 -14.71 10.92 -2.04
C SER A 141 -13.19 10.82 -1.99
N ASP A 142 -12.66 10.33 -0.85
CA ASP A 142 -11.25 10.01 -0.62
C ASP A 142 -10.34 11.20 -0.29
N ALA A 143 -10.77 12.45 -0.53
CA ALA A 143 -9.97 13.63 -0.22
C ALA A 143 -10.10 14.06 1.26
N ILE A 144 -9.89 13.13 2.20
CA ILE A 144 -9.98 13.35 3.65
C ILE A 144 -8.64 13.84 4.22
N ALA A 145 -7.55 13.08 3.98
CA ALA A 145 -6.20 13.38 4.49
C ALA A 145 -5.50 14.46 3.68
N GLY A 146 -5.86 14.58 2.40
CA GLY A 146 -5.28 15.50 1.44
C GLY A 146 -5.40 15.01 0.01
N VAL A 147 -4.77 15.77 -0.90
CA VAL A 147 -4.75 15.49 -2.33
C VAL A 147 -3.32 15.53 -2.83
N LEU A 148 -2.91 14.52 -3.60
CA LEU A 148 -1.65 14.49 -4.36
C LEU A 148 -1.97 14.70 -5.83
N ASN A 149 -1.51 15.80 -6.42
CA ASN A 149 -1.73 16.09 -7.83
C ASN A 149 -0.42 16.07 -8.60
N PHE A 150 -0.28 15.13 -9.51
CA PHE A 150 0.88 14.95 -10.37
C PHE A 150 0.65 15.69 -11.69
N LEU A 151 1.34 16.80 -11.88
CA LEU A 151 1.29 17.57 -13.12
C LEU A 151 2.33 17.06 -14.10
N LEU A 152 1.88 16.67 -15.27
CA LEU A 152 2.74 16.14 -16.33
C LEU A 152 3.45 17.28 -17.07
N ARG A 153 4.62 16.95 -17.61
CA ARG A 153 5.37 17.88 -18.49
C ARG A 153 4.54 18.24 -19.73
N ASP A 154 4.66 19.48 -20.13
CA ASP A 154 3.97 20.10 -21.25
C ASP A 154 4.92 20.81 -22.24
N ASP A 155 6.22 20.47 -22.17
CA ASP A 155 7.23 21.01 -23.08
C ASP A 155 6.89 20.62 -24.52
N ASP A 156 6.94 21.58 -25.46
CA ASP A 156 6.71 21.41 -26.89
C ASP A 156 8.00 21.22 -27.71
N GLU A 157 9.15 21.27 -27.02
CA GLU A 157 10.47 21.01 -27.59
C GLU A 157 11.40 20.42 -26.51
N GLY A 158 12.53 19.88 -26.96
CA GLY A 158 13.56 19.36 -26.08
C GLY A 158 13.53 17.85 -25.93
N PHE A 159 14.66 17.33 -25.54
CA PHE A 159 14.89 15.91 -25.31
C PHE A 159 15.75 15.73 -24.06
N GLU A 160 15.33 14.87 -23.15
CA GLU A 160 16.07 14.56 -21.93
C GLU A 160 16.20 13.04 -21.77
N VAL A 161 17.40 12.56 -21.43
CA VAL A 161 17.64 11.17 -21.04
C VAL A 161 18.32 11.15 -19.68
N VAL A 162 17.80 10.33 -18.79
CA VAL A 162 18.38 10.07 -17.47
C VAL A 162 18.72 8.58 -17.38
N THR A 163 19.96 8.30 -16.97
CA THR A 163 20.37 6.94 -16.63
C THR A 163 20.85 6.92 -15.19
N LYS A 164 20.43 5.93 -14.42
CA LYS A 164 20.81 5.77 -13.01
C LYS A 164 21.21 4.33 -12.73
N TYR A 165 22.28 4.15 -11.96
CA TYR A 165 22.76 2.85 -11.51
C TYR A 165 23.20 2.95 -10.05
N GLY A 166 22.78 2.02 -9.20
CA GLY A 166 23.12 2.03 -7.78
C GLY A 166 23.11 0.64 -7.16
N SER A 167 23.60 0.57 -5.91
CA SER A 167 23.60 -0.64 -5.10
C SER A 167 23.71 -0.28 -3.62
N THR A 168 23.31 -1.19 -2.73
CA THR A 168 23.52 -1.02 -1.30
C THR A 168 25.01 -1.14 -0.92
N PHE A 169 25.41 -0.71 0.26
CA PHE A 169 26.77 -0.89 0.77
C PHE A 169 27.09 -2.37 1.05
N GLU A 170 26.07 -3.20 1.26
CA GLU A 170 26.22 -4.65 1.40
C GLU A 170 26.53 -5.34 0.06
N GLY A 171 26.37 -4.63 -1.08
CA GLY A 171 26.68 -5.11 -2.42
C GLY A 171 25.57 -5.96 -3.06
N ASP A 172 24.36 -5.86 -2.53
CA ASP A 172 23.10 -6.36 -3.11
C ASP A 172 22.16 -5.21 -3.45
N GLY A 173 20.93 -5.50 -3.86
CA GLY A 173 19.94 -4.46 -4.16
C GLY A 173 20.37 -3.57 -5.33
N THR A 174 21.07 -4.14 -6.31
CA THR A 174 21.44 -3.45 -7.54
C THR A 174 20.19 -2.89 -8.19
N ASN A 175 20.23 -1.62 -8.58
CA ASN A 175 19.14 -1.00 -9.33
C ASN A 175 19.69 -0.25 -10.53
N TYR A 176 18.93 -0.28 -11.62
CA TYR A 176 19.19 0.58 -12.75
C TYR A 176 17.90 1.15 -13.33
N MET A 177 18.00 2.32 -13.90
CA MET A 177 16.91 3.01 -14.57
C MET A 177 17.44 3.72 -15.80
N VAL A 178 16.67 3.67 -16.87
CA VAL A 178 16.84 4.52 -18.06
C VAL A 178 15.50 5.15 -18.36
N ALA A 179 15.44 6.47 -18.31
CA ALA A 179 14.25 7.23 -18.65
C ALA A 179 14.56 8.25 -19.73
N ALA A 180 13.61 8.50 -20.63
CA ALA A 180 13.72 9.50 -21.68
C ALA A 180 12.42 10.30 -21.78
N ASN A 181 12.53 11.61 -21.97
CA ASN A 181 11.42 12.52 -22.24
C ASN A 181 11.66 13.26 -23.54
N LEU A 182 10.61 13.46 -24.31
CA LEU A 182 10.64 14.16 -25.59
C LEU A 182 9.46 15.11 -25.69
N GLY A 183 9.72 16.41 -25.79
CA GLY A 183 8.77 17.44 -26.19
C GLY A 183 8.75 17.60 -27.70
N MET A 184 7.57 17.74 -28.27
CA MET A 184 7.36 17.96 -29.70
C MET A 184 6.19 18.93 -29.93
N PRO A 185 6.28 19.84 -30.88
CA PRO A 185 5.16 20.69 -31.25
C PRO A 185 4.06 19.86 -31.93
N LEU A 186 2.82 20.11 -31.59
CA LEU A 186 1.65 19.55 -32.24
C LEU A 186 0.91 20.62 -33.04
N GLY A 187 1.24 20.73 -34.33
CA GLY A 187 0.81 21.84 -35.16
C GLY A 187 1.54 23.13 -34.81
N ASP A 188 0.85 24.27 -34.96
CA ASP A 188 1.42 25.61 -34.68
C ASP A 188 1.12 26.06 -33.22
N ASN A 189 0.10 25.46 -32.58
CA ASN A 189 -0.42 25.90 -31.29
C ASN A 189 -0.69 24.71 -30.36
N GLY A 190 0.16 23.72 -30.32
CA GLY A 190 -0.02 22.58 -29.45
C GLY A 190 1.28 21.88 -29.13
N PHE A 191 1.23 20.99 -28.14
CA PHE A 191 2.37 20.19 -27.73
C PHE A 191 2.00 18.71 -27.62
N LEU A 192 3.01 17.86 -27.76
CA LEU A 192 3.00 16.46 -27.37
C LEU A 192 4.29 16.17 -26.59
N ASN A 193 4.15 15.82 -25.33
CA ASN A 193 5.24 15.39 -24.48
C ASN A 193 5.12 13.89 -24.21
N VAL A 194 6.20 13.13 -24.39
CA VAL A 194 6.23 11.68 -24.21
C VAL A 194 7.39 11.31 -23.31
N THR A 195 7.11 10.49 -22.29
CA THR A 195 8.11 9.93 -21.36
C THR A 195 8.08 8.41 -21.39
N GLY A 196 9.24 7.79 -21.55
CA GLY A 196 9.43 6.36 -21.38
C GLY A 196 10.45 6.07 -20.27
N GLU A 197 10.21 5.02 -19.46
CA GLU A 197 11.12 4.57 -18.40
C GLU A 197 11.22 3.05 -18.41
N ILE A 198 12.43 2.54 -18.21
CA ILE A 198 12.72 1.14 -17.96
C ILE A 198 13.54 1.07 -16.68
N ARG A 199 13.12 0.22 -15.74
CA ARG A 199 13.75 0.06 -14.43
C ARG A 199 13.79 -1.39 -13.99
N ASP A 200 14.88 -1.78 -13.33
CA ASP A 200 14.99 -3.03 -12.58
C ASP A 200 15.59 -2.77 -11.21
N VAL A 201 15.12 -3.51 -10.21
CA VAL A 201 15.61 -3.46 -8.84
C VAL A 201 15.79 -4.88 -8.32
N GLU A 202 17.04 -5.27 -8.05
CA GLU A 202 17.35 -6.53 -7.40
C GLU A 202 16.88 -6.50 -5.94
N GLY A 203 16.28 -7.59 -5.48
CA GLY A 203 15.89 -7.74 -4.09
C GLY A 203 17.10 -7.81 -3.15
N THR A 204 16.86 -7.53 -1.87
CA THR A 204 17.87 -7.68 -0.82
C THR A 204 17.52 -8.81 0.12
N VAL A 205 18.51 -9.34 0.84
CA VAL A 205 18.29 -10.34 1.89
C VAL A 205 18.81 -9.80 3.22
N ARG A 206 17.88 -9.53 4.14
CA ARG A 206 18.18 -9.07 5.51
C ARG A 206 17.64 -10.05 6.56
N SER A 207 17.61 -11.33 6.20
CA SER A 207 17.19 -12.41 7.10
C SER A 207 18.36 -12.95 7.92
N VAL A 208 18.00 -13.68 8.98
CA VAL A 208 18.93 -14.45 9.80
C VAL A 208 18.49 -15.91 9.89
N VAL A 209 19.40 -16.80 10.17
CA VAL A 209 19.07 -18.22 10.41
C VAL A 209 18.19 -18.30 11.66
N ARG A 210 17.01 -18.91 11.49
CA ARG A 210 16.06 -19.09 12.60
C ARG A 210 16.57 -20.12 13.60
N ASP A 211 16.17 -19.93 14.86
CA ASP A 211 16.58 -20.79 15.98
C ASP A 211 16.19 -22.27 15.79
N ASP A 212 15.04 -22.55 15.18
CA ASP A 212 14.59 -23.91 14.89
C ASP A 212 15.49 -24.63 13.89
N ILE A 213 15.98 -23.93 12.85
CA ILE A 213 16.92 -24.49 11.88
C ILE A 213 18.30 -24.71 12.54
N ALA A 214 18.80 -23.67 13.21
CA ALA A 214 20.09 -23.79 13.92
C ALA A 214 20.08 -24.97 14.90
N TYR A 215 18.97 -25.19 15.53
CA TYR A 215 18.75 -26.28 16.46
C TYR A 215 18.67 -27.65 15.78
N GLN A 216 17.97 -27.77 14.66
CA GLN A 216 17.95 -28.99 13.85
C GLN A 216 19.34 -29.36 13.35
N ILE A 217 20.12 -28.38 12.89
CA ILE A 217 21.52 -28.58 12.48
C ILE A 217 22.35 -29.11 13.68
N ALA A 218 22.26 -28.46 14.85
CA ALA A 218 22.97 -28.86 16.05
C ALA A 218 22.60 -30.25 16.54
N ASN A 219 21.41 -30.74 16.27
CA ASN A 219 20.93 -32.09 16.61
C ASN A 219 21.08 -33.10 15.47
N GLY A 220 21.81 -32.75 14.40
CA GLY A 220 22.20 -33.69 13.35
C GLY A 220 21.12 -33.96 12.30
N TYR A 221 20.10 -33.11 12.18
CA TYR A 221 19.12 -33.21 11.10
C TYR A 221 19.71 -32.62 9.80
N SER A 222 20.38 -33.47 9.04
CA SER A 222 21.17 -33.08 7.86
C SER A 222 20.39 -32.44 6.71
N PRO A 223 19.07 -32.67 6.47
CA PRO A 223 18.36 -32.03 5.37
C PRO A 223 18.39 -30.51 5.39
N VAL A 224 18.46 -29.88 6.57
CA VAL A 224 18.48 -28.40 6.72
C VAL A 224 19.88 -27.78 6.68
N THR A 225 20.96 -28.59 6.48
CA THR A 225 22.34 -28.07 6.41
C THR A 225 22.66 -27.35 5.11
N ASN A 226 21.91 -27.62 4.05
CA ASN A 226 22.02 -26.93 2.78
C ASN A 226 20.78 -26.06 2.55
N PHE A 227 20.92 -24.74 2.67
CA PHE A 227 19.83 -23.80 2.53
C PHE A 227 19.22 -23.77 1.12
N GLN A 228 19.95 -24.21 0.08
CA GLN A 228 19.37 -24.41 -1.26
C GLN A 228 18.23 -25.44 -1.26
N ASN A 229 18.24 -26.41 -0.35
CA ASN A 229 17.14 -27.36 -0.20
C ASN A 229 15.86 -26.72 0.36
N ILE A 230 16.00 -25.59 1.08
CA ILE A 230 14.91 -24.84 1.71
C ILE A 230 14.48 -23.71 0.80
N ASN A 231 15.45 -22.95 0.31
CA ASN A 231 15.26 -21.79 -0.54
C ASN A 231 15.95 -22.01 -1.87
N THR A 232 15.19 -22.21 -2.94
CA THR A 232 15.72 -22.46 -4.28
C THR A 232 16.41 -21.23 -4.91
N TYR A 233 16.27 -20.05 -4.29
CA TYR A 233 16.79 -18.79 -4.81
C TYR A 233 18.11 -18.36 -4.18
N THR A 234 18.42 -18.81 -2.96
CA THR A 234 19.67 -18.48 -2.26
C THR A 234 20.21 -19.66 -1.42
N ASN A 235 21.53 -19.70 -1.25
CA ASN A 235 22.22 -20.62 -0.35
C ASN A 235 22.62 -19.96 0.99
N GLU A 236 22.41 -18.67 1.16
CA GLU A 236 22.98 -17.90 2.27
C GLU A 236 22.18 -18.09 3.56
N VAL A 237 20.85 -17.97 3.43
CA VAL A 237 19.92 -18.12 4.55
C VAL A 237 18.67 -18.86 4.11
N PRO A 238 17.96 -19.55 5.03
CA PRO A 238 16.79 -20.35 4.68
C PRO A 238 15.57 -19.52 4.32
N GLN A 239 15.52 -18.24 4.70
CA GLN A 239 14.37 -17.36 4.49
C GLN A 239 14.76 -16.19 3.61
N TYR A 240 13.93 -15.88 2.62
CA TYR A 240 14.05 -14.67 1.82
C TYR A 240 13.20 -13.58 2.45
N TRP A 241 13.84 -12.60 3.06
CA TRP A 241 13.23 -11.43 3.65
C TRP A 241 14.13 -10.21 3.43
N GLY A 242 13.62 -9.22 2.73
CA GLY A 242 14.33 -8.03 2.33
C GLY A 242 13.49 -7.22 1.36
N GLN A 243 14.08 -6.26 0.68
CA GLN A 243 13.44 -5.53 -0.39
C GLN A 243 13.00 -6.50 -1.49
N PRO A 244 11.76 -6.38 -2.02
CA PRO A 244 11.31 -7.18 -3.16
C PRO A 244 12.14 -6.96 -4.42
N ASP A 245 12.21 -7.97 -5.27
CA ASP A 245 12.67 -7.82 -6.66
C ASP A 245 11.59 -7.07 -7.46
N VAL A 246 12.00 -6.13 -8.30
CA VAL A 246 11.16 -5.48 -9.30
C VAL A 246 11.82 -5.66 -10.65
N GLU A 247 11.18 -6.42 -11.53
CA GLU A 247 11.69 -6.80 -12.85
C GLU A 247 10.74 -6.28 -13.93
N ASP A 248 11.27 -6.03 -15.12
CA ASP A 248 10.48 -5.63 -16.30
C ASP A 248 9.59 -4.39 -16.04
N ASP A 249 10.06 -3.44 -15.20
CA ASP A 249 9.32 -2.21 -14.88
C ASP A 249 9.44 -1.21 -16.03
N ILE A 250 8.43 -1.24 -16.92
CA ILE A 250 8.36 -0.44 -18.13
C ILE A 250 7.20 0.53 -18.00
N LYS A 251 7.45 1.83 -18.24
CA LYS A 251 6.43 2.87 -18.15
C LYS A 251 6.47 3.76 -19.38
N LEU A 252 5.30 4.07 -19.91
CA LEU A 252 5.10 5.02 -20.99
C LEU A 252 4.01 6.02 -20.59
N PHE A 253 4.32 7.31 -20.65
CA PHE A 253 3.38 8.39 -20.39
C PHE A 253 3.37 9.37 -21.57
N PHE A 254 2.22 9.97 -21.82
CA PHE A 254 2.12 11.09 -22.74
C PHE A 254 1.20 12.17 -22.18
N ASN A 255 1.47 13.42 -22.56
CA ASN A 255 0.64 14.58 -22.30
C ASN A 255 0.59 15.45 -23.58
N SER A 256 -0.60 15.88 -23.97
CA SER A 256 -0.77 16.66 -25.20
C SER A 256 -1.93 17.61 -25.09
N ALA A 257 -1.79 18.78 -25.75
CA ALA A 257 -2.88 19.69 -25.97
C ALA A 257 -2.71 20.40 -27.30
N ILE A 258 -3.82 20.82 -27.90
CA ILE A 258 -3.84 21.61 -29.14
C ILE A 258 -4.98 22.63 -29.09
N GLU A 259 -4.65 23.89 -29.35
CA GLU A 259 -5.65 24.95 -29.51
C GLU A 259 -6.40 24.73 -30.83
N LEU A 260 -7.72 24.53 -30.75
CA LEU A 260 -8.58 24.42 -31.92
C LEU A 260 -8.96 25.80 -32.49
N ASN A 261 -9.03 26.79 -31.61
CA ASN A 261 -9.23 28.20 -31.89
C ASN A 261 -8.83 29.02 -30.65
N ASP A 262 -8.91 30.34 -30.70
CA ASP A 262 -8.49 31.28 -29.65
C ASP A 262 -9.18 31.07 -28.29
N SER A 263 -10.25 30.27 -28.23
CA SER A 263 -11.05 30.04 -27.01
C SER A 263 -11.31 28.58 -26.68
N THR A 264 -10.69 27.65 -27.43
CA THR A 264 -10.98 26.21 -27.25
C THR A 264 -9.72 25.38 -27.45
N GLU A 265 -9.39 24.56 -26.46
CA GLU A 265 -8.28 23.62 -26.48
C GLU A 265 -8.79 22.19 -26.33
N LEU A 266 -8.26 21.28 -27.13
CA LEU A 266 -8.41 19.84 -26.96
C LEU A 266 -7.16 19.32 -26.26
N TYR A 267 -7.32 18.52 -25.20
CA TYR A 267 -6.21 17.87 -24.52
C TYR A 267 -6.41 16.37 -24.38
N ALA A 268 -5.30 15.66 -24.28
CA ALA A 268 -5.29 14.25 -23.93
C ALA A 268 -4.00 13.88 -23.21
N PHE A 269 -4.12 13.03 -22.19
CA PHE A 269 -2.98 12.43 -21.52
C PHE A 269 -3.28 10.99 -21.13
N GLY A 270 -2.24 10.20 -20.92
CA GLY A 270 -2.43 8.81 -20.55
C GLY A 270 -1.12 8.08 -20.27
N ASN A 271 -1.25 6.84 -19.85
CA ASN A 271 -0.12 5.98 -19.54
C ASN A 271 -0.40 4.52 -19.84
N HIS A 272 0.70 3.77 -19.96
CA HIS A 272 0.75 2.33 -19.85
C HIS A 272 2.01 1.95 -19.08
N ALA A 273 1.87 1.10 -18.07
CA ALA A 273 2.97 0.62 -17.25
C ALA A 273 2.79 -0.86 -16.93
N GLU A 274 3.91 -1.59 -16.94
CA GLU A 274 3.98 -3.01 -16.59
C GLU A 274 5.15 -3.23 -15.65
N ARG A 275 5.00 -4.13 -14.67
CA ARG A 275 6.10 -4.60 -13.84
C ARG A 275 5.80 -5.94 -13.21
N THR A 276 6.84 -6.72 -12.96
CA THR A 276 6.80 -7.93 -12.13
C THR A 276 7.43 -7.65 -10.77
N VAL A 277 6.70 -7.91 -9.69
CA VAL A 277 7.22 -7.77 -8.31
C VAL A 277 7.26 -9.14 -7.64
N THR A 278 8.41 -9.52 -7.08
CA THR A 278 8.58 -10.76 -6.34
C THR A 278 9.08 -10.48 -4.92
N GLY A 279 8.22 -10.71 -3.94
CA GLY A 279 8.53 -10.57 -2.51
C GLY A 279 9.14 -11.82 -1.90
N GLY A 280 9.52 -11.71 -0.63
CA GLY A 280 9.94 -12.81 0.22
C GLY A 280 8.75 -13.55 0.84
N PHE A 281 9.08 -14.52 1.69
CA PHE A 281 8.09 -15.21 2.52
C PHE A 281 8.75 -15.87 3.74
N PHE A 282 7.91 -16.28 4.71
CA PHE A 282 8.38 -16.99 5.90
C PHE A 282 8.74 -18.45 5.58
N TYR A 283 9.85 -18.91 6.13
CA TYR A 283 10.26 -20.31 6.05
C TYR A 283 9.21 -21.25 6.68
N ARG A 284 8.86 -22.26 5.96
CA ARG A 284 7.99 -23.37 6.36
C ARG A 284 8.84 -24.57 6.80
N ASN A 285 9.05 -24.68 8.12
CA ASN A 285 9.73 -25.86 8.68
C ASN A 285 8.79 -27.07 8.62
N VAL A 286 9.32 -28.24 8.34
CA VAL A 286 8.56 -29.53 8.31
C VAL A 286 7.95 -29.89 9.65
N VAL A 287 8.59 -29.50 10.74
CA VAL A 287 8.22 -29.90 12.12
C VAL A 287 7.54 -28.77 12.90
N GLY A 288 7.25 -27.66 12.25
CA GLY A 288 6.72 -26.48 12.90
C GLY A 288 7.77 -25.62 13.62
N ARG A 289 7.34 -24.44 14.10
CA ARG A 289 8.21 -23.53 14.87
C ARG A 289 8.23 -23.97 16.33
N ALA A 290 9.39 -24.22 16.87
CA ALA A 290 9.58 -24.30 18.32
C ALA A 290 9.69 -22.89 18.90
N SER A 291 8.79 -22.51 19.79
CA SER A 291 8.71 -21.13 20.30
C SER A 291 9.71 -20.81 21.39
N ASN A 292 10.35 -21.76 22.02
CA ASN A 292 11.39 -21.56 23.03
C ASN A 292 12.29 -22.78 23.06
N LEU A 293 13.44 -22.68 22.42
CA LEU A 293 14.46 -23.74 22.39
C LEU A 293 15.35 -23.70 23.65
N THR A 294 14.89 -23.16 24.75
CA THR A 294 15.57 -23.21 26.02
C THR A 294 15.53 -24.62 26.58
N PRO A 295 16.65 -25.19 27.04
CA PRO A 295 16.65 -26.50 27.69
C PRO A 295 15.64 -26.60 28.81
N GLY A 296 14.66 -27.53 28.70
CA GLY A 296 13.62 -27.79 29.69
C GLY A 296 12.30 -27.03 29.50
N ALA A 297 12.16 -26.18 28.49
CA ALA A 297 10.86 -25.61 28.14
C ALA A 297 10.00 -26.65 27.40
N SER A 298 8.74 -26.76 27.75
CA SER A 298 7.76 -27.52 26.97
C SER A 298 7.57 -26.81 25.65
N THR A 299 8.08 -27.38 24.57
CA THR A 299 7.88 -26.85 23.23
C THR A 299 6.45 -27.08 22.81
N GLY A 300 5.62 -26.05 22.90
CA GLY A 300 4.37 -26.03 22.16
C GLY A 300 4.72 -26.07 20.68
N GLN A 301 4.34 -27.13 19.99
CA GLN A 301 4.45 -27.22 18.55
C GLN A 301 3.65 -26.10 17.94
N ARG A 302 4.30 -25.15 17.24
CA ARG A 302 3.62 -24.14 16.47
C ARG A 302 3.52 -24.61 15.03
N GLY A 303 2.29 -24.68 14.53
CA GLY A 303 1.88 -25.16 13.24
C GLY A 303 2.94 -25.13 12.14
N GLY A 304 3.46 -26.29 11.80
CA GLY A 304 4.14 -26.53 10.54
C GLY A 304 3.10 -26.95 9.51
N VAL A 305 3.43 -26.82 8.23
CA VAL A 305 2.54 -27.26 7.12
C VAL A 305 2.21 -28.74 7.22
N TYR A 306 3.05 -29.51 7.94
CA TYR A 306 2.92 -30.94 8.15
C TYR A 306 2.81 -31.30 9.64
N ALA A 307 2.38 -30.41 10.49
CA ALA A 307 2.22 -30.72 11.90
C ALA A 307 1.16 -31.80 12.10
N GLY A 308 1.56 -32.92 12.70
CA GLY A 308 0.68 -34.03 12.99
C GLY A 308 0.07 -33.95 14.40
N PRO A 309 -0.76 -34.92 14.75
CA PRO A 309 -1.34 -35.03 16.09
C PRO A 309 -0.25 -35.34 17.13
N THR A 310 -0.58 -35.19 18.40
CA THR A 310 0.24 -35.78 19.46
C THR A 310 0.14 -37.31 19.36
N VAL A 311 1.32 -37.98 19.33
CA VAL A 311 1.38 -39.44 19.16
C VAL A 311 2.13 -40.14 20.27
N ASP A 312 1.83 -41.41 20.45
CA ASP A 312 2.65 -42.29 21.26
C ASP A 312 4.04 -42.48 20.62
N PRO A 313 5.12 -42.13 21.32
CA PRO A 313 6.49 -42.22 20.77
C PRO A 313 6.94 -43.69 20.44
N LEU A 314 6.19 -44.70 20.88
CA LEU A 314 6.51 -46.11 20.61
C LEU A 314 5.71 -46.68 19.44
N THR A 315 4.56 -46.12 19.13
CA THR A 315 3.66 -46.67 18.09
C THR A 315 3.38 -45.71 16.94
N GLY A 316 3.60 -44.41 17.11
CA GLY A 316 3.24 -43.37 16.13
C GLY A 316 1.72 -43.17 15.99
N MET A 317 0.91 -43.73 16.84
CA MET A 317 -0.55 -43.60 16.83
C MET A 317 -1.00 -42.38 17.64
N ALA A 318 -2.05 -41.70 17.20
CA ALA A 318 -2.58 -40.51 17.86
C ALA A 318 -3.04 -40.81 19.30
N LEU A 319 -2.67 -39.92 20.19
CA LEU A 319 -3.09 -39.93 21.60
C LEU A 319 -3.93 -38.70 21.89
N ALA A 320 -4.87 -38.84 22.82
CA ALA A 320 -5.53 -37.68 23.40
C ALA A 320 -4.50 -36.82 24.16
N ALA A 321 -4.66 -35.51 24.11
CA ALA A 321 -3.71 -34.55 24.70
C ALA A 321 -3.39 -34.77 26.18
N ALA A 322 -4.30 -35.46 26.93
CA ALA A 322 -4.14 -35.82 28.33
C ALA A 322 -3.20 -37.04 28.55
N ASP A 323 -2.87 -37.80 27.51
CA ASP A 323 -2.19 -39.12 27.64
C ASP A 323 -0.66 -39.06 27.49
N GLY A 324 -0.07 -37.86 27.39
CA GLY A 324 1.37 -37.63 27.53
C GLY A 324 2.22 -38.05 26.32
N GLY A 325 1.69 -37.90 25.10
CA GLY A 325 2.40 -38.18 23.84
C GLY A 325 3.45 -37.14 23.49
N VAL A 326 4.06 -37.32 22.30
CA VAL A 326 5.02 -36.40 21.68
C VAL A 326 4.46 -35.76 20.42
N PRO A 327 4.96 -34.57 20.02
CA PRO A 327 4.62 -33.96 18.73
C PRO A 327 5.01 -34.89 17.58
N SER A 328 4.32 -34.76 16.46
CA SER A 328 4.62 -35.57 15.26
C SER A 328 4.58 -34.74 13.98
N VAL A 329 5.11 -35.32 12.91
CA VAL A 329 4.86 -34.89 11.54
C VAL A 329 3.74 -35.74 10.97
N LEU A 330 2.80 -35.10 10.33
CA LEU A 330 1.61 -35.72 9.77
C LEU A 330 1.95 -36.80 8.74
N VAL A 331 1.27 -37.92 8.80
CA VAL A 331 1.31 -39.01 7.83
C VAL A 331 -0.06 -39.17 7.22
N GLY A 332 -0.14 -39.16 5.91
CA GLY A 332 -1.35 -39.39 5.12
C GLY A 332 -1.46 -40.84 4.69
N ASP A 333 -2.69 -41.36 4.70
CA ASP A 333 -3.06 -42.66 4.17
C ASP A 333 -3.64 -42.48 2.77
N MET A 334 -2.90 -42.93 1.73
CA MET A 334 -3.21 -42.67 0.33
C MET A 334 -4.37 -43.50 -0.20
N ASP A 335 -4.71 -44.63 0.47
CA ASP A 335 -5.83 -45.50 0.09
C ASP A 335 -7.09 -45.27 0.96
N GLY A 336 -7.01 -44.33 1.90
CA GLY A 336 -8.12 -44.04 2.84
C GLY A 336 -8.37 -45.14 3.88
N GLY A 337 -7.39 -46.02 4.04
CA GLY A 337 -7.41 -47.10 5.02
C GLY A 337 -7.07 -46.64 6.44
N SER A 338 -6.53 -47.53 7.22
CA SER A 338 -5.98 -47.26 8.56
C SER A 338 -4.70 -48.03 8.80
N SER A 339 -3.95 -48.28 7.75
CA SER A 339 -2.70 -49.06 7.81
C SER A 339 -1.51 -48.19 8.20
N CYS A 340 -1.59 -46.89 8.03
CA CYS A 340 -0.51 -45.97 8.35
C CYS A 340 -0.51 -45.54 9.82
N ILE A 341 0.64 -45.19 10.35
CA ILE A 341 0.72 -44.46 11.62
C ILE A 341 0.12 -43.05 11.46
N ASP A 342 -0.38 -42.44 12.52
CA ASP A 342 -1.00 -41.11 12.46
C ASP A 342 0.04 -40.00 12.38
N GLY A 343 1.28 -40.25 12.79
CA GLY A 343 2.36 -39.28 12.70
C GLY A 343 3.76 -39.85 13.01
N ILE A 344 4.78 -39.28 12.37
CA ILE A 344 6.18 -39.57 12.68
C ILE A 344 6.55 -38.84 13.97
N PRO A 345 6.86 -39.53 15.07
CA PRO A 345 7.21 -38.89 16.34
C PRO A 345 8.41 -37.97 16.19
N LEU A 346 8.36 -36.83 16.88
CA LEU A 346 9.46 -35.88 16.95
C LEU A 346 10.26 -36.10 18.23
N GLY A 347 11.54 -36.32 18.05
CA GLY A 347 12.52 -36.51 19.13
C GLY A 347 13.54 -35.35 19.17
N GLY A 348 14.62 -35.59 19.92
CA GLY A 348 15.66 -34.61 20.17
C GLY A 348 15.23 -33.54 21.18
N GLN A 349 16.17 -32.67 21.52
CA GLN A 349 15.84 -31.53 22.39
C GLN A 349 14.87 -30.62 21.61
N GLY A 350 13.79 -30.21 22.21
CA GLY A 350 12.75 -29.39 21.58
C GLY A 350 11.74 -30.15 20.73
N GLY A 351 11.87 -31.47 20.54
CA GLY A 351 10.89 -32.27 19.79
C GLY A 351 10.75 -31.84 18.33
N ILE A 352 11.87 -31.53 17.66
CA ILE A 352 11.87 -31.02 16.29
C ILE A 352 12.68 -31.89 15.31
N THR A 353 13.14 -33.08 15.73
CA THR A 353 13.85 -34.02 14.87
C THR A 353 12.96 -35.24 14.61
N PRO A 354 12.55 -35.52 13.37
CA PRO A 354 11.77 -36.71 13.05
C PRO A 354 12.51 -37.99 13.41
N ASP A 355 11.78 -38.95 14.00
CA ASP A 355 12.36 -40.24 14.32
C ASP A 355 12.69 -41.03 13.03
N PRO A 356 13.96 -41.41 12.82
CA PRO A 356 14.38 -42.05 11.58
C PRO A 356 13.80 -43.46 11.39
N THR A 357 13.42 -44.15 12.47
CA THR A 357 12.82 -45.48 12.40
C THR A 357 11.39 -45.41 11.85
N PHE A 358 10.59 -44.49 12.38
CA PHE A 358 9.23 -44.26 11.88
C PHE A 358 9.22 -43.67 10.48
N LEU A 359 10.16 -42.77 10.16
CA LEU A 359 10.30 -42.24 8.80
C LEU A 359 10.60 -43.40 7.82
N ALA A 360 11.54 -44.30 8.15
CA ALA A 360 11.83 -45.46 7.32
C ALA A 360 10.63 -46.41 7.16
N GLN A 361 9.81 -46.57 8.18
CA GLN A 361 8.56 -47.33 8.11
C GLN A 361 7.56 -46.71 7.12
N VAL A 362 7.32 -45.37 7.21
CA VAL A 362 6.41 -44.66 6.30
C VAL A 362 6.93 -44.76 4.87
N THR A 363 8.23 -44.51 4.62
CA THR A 363 8.83 -44.58 3.29
C THR A 363 8.78 -45.98 2.66
N ALA A 364 8.74 -47.03 3.48
CA ALA A 364 8.67 -48.42 3.00
C ALA A 364 7.24 -48.86 2.58
N ASP A 365 6.21 -48.15 2.97
CA ASP A 365 4.81 -48.45 2.62
C ASP A 365 4.28 -47.45 1.58
N ALA A 366 4.00 -47.91 0.39
CA ALA A 366 3.53 -47.08 -0.72
C ALA A 366 2.16 -46.42 -0.49
N ASN A 367 1.38 -46.90 0.51
CA ASN A 367 0.11 -46.33 0.90
C ASN A 367 0.24 -45.19 1.92
N CYS A 368 1.42 -45.07 2.57
CA CYS A 368 1.68 -44.03 3.55
C CYS A 368 2.52 -42.92 2.90
N PHE A 369 2.21 -41.67 3.23
CA PHE A 369 2.92 -40.52 2.68
C PHE A 369 3.18 -39.46 3.75
N SER A 370 4.39 -38.90 3.75
CA SER A 370 4.73 -37.72 4.51
C SER A 370 5.61 -36.76 3.68
N PHE A 371 5.38 -35.45 3.78
CA PHE A 371 6.19 -34.48 3.06
C PHE A 371 7.67 -34.47 3.44
N ILE A 372 8.05 -35.05 4.57
CA ILE A 372 9.46 -35.28 4.89
C ILE A 372 10.17 -36.15 3.84
N GLU A 373 9.45 -37.00 3.13
CA GLU A 373 10.03 -37.87 2.08
C GLU A 373 10.44 -37.07 0.85
N THR A 374 9.64 -36.05 0.49
CA THR A 374 9.83 -35.25 -0.73
C THR A 374 10.45 -33.89 -0.45
N ILE A 375 10.17 -33.28 0.69
CA ILE A 375 10.62 -31.94 1.07
C ILE A 375 11.17 -31.97 2.53
N PRO A 376 12.24 -32.77 2.79
CA PRO A 376 12.72 -33.03 4.15
C PRO A 376 13.28 -31.78 4.87
N ALA A 377 13.68 -30.76 4.10
CA ALA A 377 14.23 -29.53 4.62
C ALA A 377 13.17 -28.43 4.86
N GLY A 378 11.90 -28.66 4.49
CA GLY A 378 10.91 -27.59 4.41
C GLY A 378 11.13 -26.71 3.17
N PHE A 379 10.50 -25.52 3.16
CA PHE A 379 10.58 -24.61 2.01
C PHE A 379 10.29 -23.16 2.40
N VAL A 380 10.67 -22.23 1.51
CA VAL A 380 10.29 -20.82 1.58
C VAL A 380 9.51 -20.47 0.32
N PRO A 381 8.23 -20.15 0.43
CA PRO A 381 7.49 -19.63 -0.73
C PRO A 381 8.09 -18.30 -1.24
N ARG A 382 7.83 -17.96 -2.48
CA ARG A 382 8.03 -16.65 -3.09
C ARG A 382 6.69 -16.22 -3.68
N PHE A 383 6.12 -15.15 -3.16
CA PHE A 383 4.88 -14.57 -3.66
C PHE A 383 5.17 -13.32 -4.47
N GLY A 384 4.44 -13.13 -5.54
CA GLY A 384 4.57 -11.96 -6.40
C GLY A 384 3.39 -11.82 -7.35
N GLY A 385 3.51 -10.88 -8.24
CA GLY A 385 2.52 -10.64 -9.28
C GLY A 385 3.06 -9.81 -10.42
N ASP A 386 2.43 -10.00 -11.57
CA ASP A 386 2.56 -9.16 -12.73
C ASP A 386 1.50 -8.07 -12.63
N ASN A 387 1.92 -6.80 -12.64
CA ASN A 387 1.04 -5.65 -12.50
C ASN A 387 1.04 -4.83 -13.79
N GLU A 388 -0.13 -4.55 -14.32
CA GLU A 388 -0.37 -3.70 -15.48
C GLU A 388 -1.26 -2.52 -15.09
N ASP A 389 -0.88 -1.31 -15.52
CA ASP A 389 -1.61 -0.08 -15.25
C ASP A 389 -1.75 0.74 -16.53
N SER A 390 -2.98 1.10 -16.88
CA SER A 390 -3.27 1.85 -18.10
C SER A 390 -4.34 2.91 -17.85
N ALA A 391 -4.14 4.12 -18.37
CA ALA A 391 -5.16 5.16 -18.33
C ALA A 391 -5.09 6.08 -19.54
N ILE A 392 -6.25 6.62 -19.89
CA ILE A 392 -6.41 7.68 -20.87
C ILE A 392 -7.45 8.69 -20.39
N ALA A 393 -7.13 9.96 -20.52
CA ALA A 393 -8.05 11.08 -20.34
C ALA A 393 -8.09 11.92 -21.60
N VAL A 394 -9.27 12.32 -22.03
CA VAL A 394 -9.49 13.23 -23.17
C VAL A 394 -10.52 14.27 -22.76
N GLY A 395 -10.24 15.52 -23.06
CA GLY A 395 -11.16 16.60 -22.74
C GLY A 395 -11.01 17.82 -23.66
N VAL A 396 -12.02 18.65 -23.58
CA VAL A 396 -12.06 19.96 -24.24
C VAL A 396 -12.27 21.02 -23.18
N ARG A 397 -11.40 22.00 -23.15
CA ARG A 397 -11.53 23.15 -22.24
C ARG A 397 -11.47 24.47 -23.03
N GLY A 398 -12.02 25.51 -22.44
CA GLY A 398 -12.01 26.81 -23.08
C GLY A 398 -12.97 27.79 -22.44
N GLU A 399 -13.32 28.84 -23.19
CA GLU A 399 -14.20 29.90 -22.72
C GLU A 399 -15.34 30.17 -23.74
N ILE A 400 -16.55 30.27 -23.23
CA ILE A 400 -17.74 30.66 -24.00
C ILE A 400 -17.97 32.16 -23.77
N ASP A 401 -18.14 32.91 -24.84
CA ASP A 401 -18.49 34.35 -24.78
C ASP A 401 -19.91 34.53 -24.22
N TYR A 402 -20.00 34.54 -22.88
CA TYR A 402 -21.20 34.75 -22.11
C TYR A 402 -20.89 35.59 -20.88
N GLY A 403 -21.42 36.78 -20.80
CA GLY A 403 -21.21 37.72 -19.70
C GLY A 403 -19.75 38.19 -19.59
N THR A 404 -19.08 37.80 -18.51
CA THR A 404 -17.65 38.04 -18.27
C THR A 404 -16.77 36.97 -18.87
N GLY A 405 -17.33 35.93 -19.50
CA GLY A 405 -16.69 34.70 -19.94
C GLY A 405 -17.12 33.52 -19.05
N LEU A 406 -17.57 32.43 -19.69
CA LEU A 406 -17.85 31.17 -19.00
C LEU A 406 -16.76 30.17 -19.39
N ALA A 407 -15.81 29.94 -18.50
CA ALA A 407 -14.82 28.89 -18.69
C ALA A 407 -15.45 27.51 -18.51
N TYR A 408 -15.02 26.54 -19.29
CA TYR A 408 -15.50 25.17 -19.22
C TYR A 408 -14.37 24.15 -19.40
N ASP A 409 -14.52 22.98 -18.78
CA ASP A 409 -13.68 21.78 -18.97
C ASP A 409 -14.58 20.56 -18.93
N VAL A 410 -14.74 19.91 -20.08
CA VAL A 410 -15.52 18.66 -20.21
C VAL A 410 -14.58 17.54 -20.63
N SER A 411 -14.60 16.46 -19.86
CA SER A 411 -13.66 15.36 -20.08
C SER A 411 -14.27 14.00 -19.79
N VAL A 412 -13.65 13.00 -20.38
CA VAL A 412 -13.83 11.60 -20.04
C VAL A 412 -12.47 10.99 -19.81
N GLN A 413 -12.37 10.16 -18.77
CA GLN A 413 -11.21 9.33 -18.55
C GLN A 413 -11.62 7.90 -18.25
N ARG A 414 -10.75 6.97 -18.62
CA ARG A 414 -10.84 5.56 -18.25
C ARG A 414 -9.46 5.08 -17.84
N GLY A 415 -9.39 4.37 -16.71
CA GLY A 415 -8.18 3.74 -16.25
C GLY A 415 -8.45 2.35 -15.72
N SER A 416 -7.45 1.47 -15.80
CA SER A 416 -7.47 0.14 -15.21
C SER A 416 -6.12 -0.20 -14.61
N ASN A 417 -6.15 -0.93 -13.50
CA ASN A 417 -4.99 -1.55 -12.89
C ASN A 417 -5.31 -3.03 -12.68
N ARG A 418 -4.43 -3.91 -13.16
CA ARG A 418 -4.57 -5.36 -13.08
C ARG A 418 -3.34 -5.97 -12.40
N SER A 419 -3.57 -6.96 -11.53
CA SER A 419 -2.53 -7.74 -10.89
C SER A 419 -2.85 -9.22 -11.02
N ASP A 420 -1.97 -9.97 -11.71
CA ASP A 420 -2.03 -11.42 -11.82
C ASP A 420 -1.00 -12.05 -10.87
N PHE A 421 -1.45 -12.84 -9.91
CA PHE A 421 -0.62 -13.36 -8.82
C PHE A 421 0.06 -14.68 -9.18
N PHE A 422 1.26 -14.88 -8.66
CA PHE A 422 1.94 -16.15 -8.64
C PHE A 422 2.51 -16.46 -7.24
N ILE A 423 2.59 -17.74 -6.89
CA ILE A 423 3.33 -18.19 -5.70
C ILE A 423 4.18 -19.40 -6.09
N ARG A 424 5.48 -19.31 -5.84
CA ARG A 424 6.49 -20.27 -6.22
C ARG A 424 7.09 -20.97 -5.00
N ASN A 425 7.66 -22.15 -5.18
CA ASN A 425 8.31 -22.94 -4.13
C ASN A 425 7.40 -23.20 -2.90
N THR A 426 6.13 -23.49 -3.13
CA THR A 426 5.14 -23.85 -2.10
C THR A 426 4.50 -25.21 -2.38
N ILE A 427 3.40 -25.55 -1.69
CA ILE A 427 2.61 -26.76 -1.88
C ILE A 427 1.15 -26.50 -1.55
N ASN A 428 0.26 -27.31 -2.13
CA ASN A 428 -1.06 -27.60 -1.57
C ASN A 428 -0.95 -28.97 -0.89
N ALA A 429 -0.87 -28.97 0.45
CA ALA A 429 -0.55 -30.17 1.19
C ALA A 429 -1.62 -31.27 1.04
N SER A 430 -2.89 -30.90 0.83
CA SER A 430 -3.97 -31.88 0.66
C SER A 430 -3.85 -32.73 -0.61
N LEU A 431 -3.11 -32.27 -1.62
CA LEU A 431 -2.82 -33.02 -2.84
C LEU A 431 -1.75 -34.10 -2.67
N GLY A 432 -1.07 -34.12 -1.51
CA GLY A 432 -0.03 -35.09 -1.20
C GLY A 432 1.14 -35.06 -2.18
N PRO A 433 1.67 -36.24 -2.61
CA PRO A 433 2.83 -36.30 -3.48
C PRO A 433 2.62 -35.69 -4.88
N ASN A 434 1.38 -35.43 -5.26
CA ASN A 434 1.02 -34.86 -6.57
C ASN A 434 0.91 -33.34 -6.55
N THR A 435 1.21 -32.67 -5.43
CA THR A 435 1.16 -31.22 -5.35
C THR A 435 2.17 -30.57 -6.30
N PRO A 436 1.76 -29.56 -7.09
CA PRO A 436 2.71 -28.65 -7.75
C PRO A 436 3.56 -27.92 -6.71
N ARG A 437 4.63 -27.26 -7.19
CA ARG A 437 5.47 -26.38 -6.37
C ARG A 437 5.28 -24.91 -6.68
N ASP A 438 4.68 -24.62 -7.84
CA ASP A 438 4.38 -23.28 -8.32
C ASP A 438 2.90 -23.22 -8.71
N PHE A 439 2.24 -22.11 -8.38
CA PHE A 439 0.81 -21.93 -8.57
C PHE A 439 0.53 -20.52 -9.10
N ILE A 440 -0.61 -20.40 -9.79
CA ILE A 440 -1.22 -19.15 -10.20
C ILE A 440 -2.52 -18.99 -9.42
N PRO A 441 -2.52 -18.27 -8.30
CA PRO A 441 -3.71 -18.11 -7.45
C PRO A 441 -4.87 -17.36 -8.09
N GLY A 442 -4.62 -16.65 -9.19
CA GLY A 442 -5.58 -15.80 -9.89
C GLY A 442 -5.12 -14.36 -9.94
N GLY A 443 -6.04 -13.45 -10.19
CA GLY A 443 -5.74 -12.02 -10.33
C GLY A 443 -6.90 -11.12 -9.93
N GLN A 444 -6.63 -9.83 -9.91
CA GLN A 444 -7.59 -8.76 -9.61
C GLN A 444 -7.44 -7.64 -10.63
N GLU A 445 -8.53 -7.01 -11.02
CA GLU A 445 -8.54 -5.82 -11.86
C GLU A 445 -9.53 -4.79 -11.32
N GLN A 446 -9.08 -3.55 -11.23
CA GLN A 446 -9.90 -2.38 -10.94
C GLN A 446 -10.00 -1.54 -12.19
N THR A 447 -11.19 -1.20 -12.62
CA THR A 447 -11.45 -0.30 -13.73
C THR A 447 -12.30 0.87 -13.26
N GLU A 448 -11.95 2.08 -13.67
CA GLU A 448 -12.74 3.28 -13.40
C GLU A 448 -12.96 4.09 -14.67
N THR A 449 -14.18 4.56 -14.87
CA THR A 449 -14.53 5.51 -15.93
C THR A 449 -15.17 6.74 -15.30
N VAL A 450 -14.63 7.92 -15.61
CA VAL A 450 -15.09 9.20 -15.01
C VAL A 450 -15.44 10.18 -16.11
N TYR A 451 -16.61 10.78 -16.01
CA TYR A 451 -17.10 11.86 -16.86
C TYR A 451 -17.20 13.13 -16.02
N ASN A 452 -16.51 14.20 -16.43
CA ASN A 452 -16.55 15.48 -15.75
C ASN A 452 -17.07 16.58 -16.66
N ALA A 453 -17.87 17.48 -16.10
CA ALA A 453 -18.26 18.73 -16.72
C ALA A 453 -18.12 19.85 -15.69
N ASN A 454 -17.10 20.67 -15.83
CA ASN A 454 -16.75 21.74 -14.90
C ASN A 454 -16.91 23.09 -15.59
N PHE A 455 -17.43 24.08 -14.88
CA PHE A 455 -17.66 25.43 -15.35
C PHE A 455 -17.19 26.43 -14.32
N VAL A 456 -16.64 27.56 -14.79
CA VAL A 456 -16.25 28.68 -13.94
C VAL A 456 -16.80 29.96 -14.53
N TYR A 457 -17.47 30.75 -13.72
CA TYR A 457 -18.01 32.05 -14.10
C TYR A 457 -17.61 33.11 -13.08
N THR A 458 -17.07 34.22 -13.55
CA THR A 458 -16.67 35.33 -12.67
C THR A 458 -17.73 36.43 -12.69
N MET A 459 -18.01 37.00 -11.51
CA MET A 459 -19.04 38.02 -11.33
C MET A 459 -18.54 39.19 -10.47
N ASP A 460 -18.67 40.42 -10.96
CA ASP A 460 -18.48 41.59 -10.12
C ASP A 460 -19.67 41.73 -9.12
N VAL A 461 -19.34 41.51 -7.86
CA VAL A 461 -20.31 41.66 -6.73
C VAL A 461 -19.92 42.79 -5.79
N GLY A 462 -18.91 43.61 -6.18
CA GLY A 462 -18.45 44.76 -5.40
C GLY A 462 -17.45 44.42 -4.31
N PHE A 463 -16.82 43.25 -4.38
CA PHE A 463 -15.65 42.86 -3.56
C PHE A 463 -14.34 43.40 -4.14
N ALA A 464 -13.21 43.12 -3.52
CA ALA A 464 -11.90 43.53 -4.04
C ALA A 464 -11.50 42.79 -5.31
N SER A 465 -11.92 41.50 -5.45
CA SER A 465 -11.88 40.78 -6.72
C SER A 465 -13.28 40.39 -7.17
N ASP A 466 -13.42 39.97 -8.42
CA ASP A 466 -14.61 39.29 -8.89
C ASP A 466 -14.86 38.02 -8.08
N LEU A 467 -16.12 37.68 -7.87
CA LEU A 467 -16.52 36.41 -7.29
C LEU A 467 -16.34 35.31 -8.36
N ASN A 468 -15.48 34.36 -8.07
CA ASN A 468 -15.33 33.15 -8.85
C ASN A 468 -16.40 32.14 -8.42
N VAL A 469 -17.23 31.71 -9.37
CA VAL A 469 -18.31 30.74 -9.18
C VAL A 469 -17.97 29.50 -10.01
N ALA A 470 -17.38 28.49 -9.39
CA ALA A 470 -17.15 27.20 -10.05
C ALA A 470 -18.29 26.25 -9.72
N PHE A 471 -18.76 25.50 -10.70
CA PHE A 471 -19.78 24.48 -10.52
C PHE A 471 -19.61 23.37 -11.55
N GLY A 472 -20.11 22.19 -11.24
CA GLY A 472 -19.97 21.07 -12.16
C GLY A 472 -20.71 19.83 -11.76
N ALA A 473 -20.58 18.83 -12.60
CA ALA A 473 -21.13 17.49 -12.43
C ALA A 473 -20.05 16.45 -12.75
N GLU A 474 -20.09 15.35 -12.00
CA GLU A 474 -19.26 14.17 -12.21
C GLU A 474 -20.15 12.93 -12.21
N TYR A 475 -19.86 12.01 -13.12
CA TYR A 475 -20.39 10.65 -13.11
C TYR A 475 -19.22 9.68 -13.15
N ARG A 476 -19.17 8.73 -12.22
CA ARG A 476 -18.10 7.75 -12.08
C ARG A 476 -18.69 6.35 -12.02
N GLU A 477 -18.07 5.45 -12.79
CA GLU A 477 -18.31 4.00 -12.76
C GLU A 477 -17.05 3.31 -12.27
N GLU A 478 -17.20 2.41 -11.31
CA GLU A 478 -16.15 1.54 -10.80
C GLU A 478 -16.51 0.08 -11.01
N GLU A 479 -15.56 -0.72 -11.49
CA GLU A 479 -15.71 -2.15 -11.68
C GLU A 479 -14.50 -2.87 -11.07
N PHE A 480 -14.76 -3.88 -10.27
CA PHE A 480 -13.75 -4.73 -9.66
C PHE A 480 -13.97 -6.17 -10.07
N ASP A 481 -12.97 -6.74 -10.76
CA ASP A 481 -12.96 -8.10 -11.24
C ASP A 481 -11.97 -8.95 -10.46
N LEU A 482 -12.42 -10.15 -10.07
CA LEU A 482 -11.62 -11.22 -9.52
C LEU A 482 -11.50 -12.34 -10.54
N PHE A 483 -10.30 -12.80 -10.84
CA PHE A 483 -10.04 -13.89 -11.79
C PHE A 483 -9.65 -15.16 -11.06
N ALA A 484 -10.33 -16.28 -11.43
CA ALA A 484 -10.03 -17.58 -10.85
C ALA A 484 -8.59 -18.02 -11.12
N GLY A 485 -7.98 -18.67 -10.13
CA GLY A 485 -6.67 -19.27 -10.23
C GLY A 485 -6.67 -20.66 -10.86
N ASP A 486 -5.48 -21.28 -10.90
CA ASP A 486 -5.36 -22.68 -11.28
C ASP A 486 -6.04 -23.59 -10.22
N ALA A 487 -6.60 -24.70 -10.66
CA ALA A 487 -7.37 -25.59 -9.79
C ALA A 487 -6.53 -26.16 -8.62
N ALA A 488 -5.24 -26.35 -8.80
CA ALA A 488 -4.36 -26.89 -7.76
C ALA A 488 -4.16 -25.89 -6.61
N SER A 489 -4.30 -24.58 -6.87
CA SER A 489 -4.10 -23.53 -5.88
C SER A 489 -5.21 -23.45 -4.83
N TYR A 490 -6.39 -24.03 -5.09
CA TYR A 490 -7.54 -24.02 -4.18
C TYR A 490 -8.22 -25.38 -3.99
N ALA A 491 -7.75 -26.44 -4.67
CA ALA A 491 -8.39 -27.74 -4.63
C ALA A 491 -8.31 -28.40 -3.25
N LEU A 492 -9.40 -29.03 -2.85
CA LEU A 492 -9.45 -30.01 -1.76
C LEU A 492 -8.92 -31.35 -2.27
N GLY A 493 -7.71 -31.71 -1.89
CA GLY A 493 -7.09 -32.96 -2.27
C GLY A 493 -7.54 -34.15 -1.39
N PRO A 494 -7.13 -35.37 -1.73
CA PRO A 494 -7.55 -36.59 -1.04
C PRO A 494 -7.09 -36.66 0.43
N LEU A 495 -6.08 -35.90 0.81
CA LEU A 495 -5.56 -35.85 2.18
C LEU A 495 -6.19 -34.75 3.05
N ALA A 496 -7.07 -33.90 2.52
CA ALA A 496 -7.70 -32.82 3.27
C ALA A 496 -8.43 -33.31 4.52
N SER A 497 -9.20 -34.41 4.41
CA SER A 497 -9.91 -35.03 5.54
C SER A 497 -8.99 -35.64 6.62
N GLN A 498 -7.69 -35.74 6.34
CA GLN A 498 -6.67 -36.30 7.24
C GLN A 498 -5.84 -35.20 7.92
N GLY A 499 -6.23 -33.92 7.77
CA GLY A 499 -5.58 -32.80 8.44
C GLY A 499 -4.51 -32.09 7.62
N PHE A 500 -4.32 -32.45 6.36
CA PHE A 500 -3.47 -31.69 5.43
C PHE A 500 -4.23 -30.45 4.93
N SER A 501 -3.61 -29.29 5.05
CA SER A 501 -4.21 -28.04 4.60
C SER A 501 -4.46 -28.04 3.09
N SER A 502 -5.63 -27.61 2.67
CA SER A 502 -5.97 -27.32 1.27
C SER A 502 -5.51 -25.92 0.87
N SER A 503 -5.47 -25.66 -0.41
CA SER A 503 -4.93 -24.46 -1.06
C SER A 503 -3.40 -24.35 -1.08
N SER A 504 -2.88 -23.51 -1.98
CA SER A 504 -1.45 -23.17 -2.06
C SER A 504 -1.04 -22.46 -0.75
N ASN A 505 -0.05 -23.04 -0.05
CA ASN A 505 0.34 -22.53 1.26
C ASN A 505 1.03 -21.19 1.16
N GLY A 506 0.48 -20.20 1.85
CA GLY A 506 0.89 -18.81 1.81
C GLY A 506 -0.21 -17.92 1.24
N PHE A 507 -0.59 -18.16 0.01
CA PHE A 507 -1.67 -17.43 -0.65
C PHE A 507 -2.54 -18.42 -1.45
N GLY A 508 -3.78 -18.61 -1.01
CA GLY A 508 -4.73 -19.54 -1.63
C GLY A 508 -5.34 -18.97 -2.91
N GLY A 509 -5.61 -19.87 -3.85
CA GLY A 509 -6.22 -19.47 -5.13
C GLY A 509 -7.68 -19.09 -5.02
N PHE A 510 -8.10 -18.21 -5.92
CA PHE A 510 -9.50 -17.82 -6.06
C PHE A 510 -10.26 -18.94 -6.81
N PRO A 511 -11.32 -19.51 -6.23
CA PRO A 511 -12.01 -20.65 -6.83
C PRO A 511 -12.95 -20.25 -7.98
N ALA A 512 -13.31 -18.98 -8.09
CA ALA A 512 -14.23 -18.47 -9.11
C ALA A 512 -13.88 -17.04 -9.52
N SER A 513 -14.16 -16.70 -10.77
CA SER A 513 -14.15 -15.31 -11.21
C SER A 513 -15.45 -14.64 -10.83
N THR A 514 -15.36 -13.40 -10.33
CA THR A 514 -16.49 -12.56 -9.96
C THR A 514 -16.27 -11.14 -10.44
N SER A 515 -17.35 -10.41 -10.67
CA SER A 515 -17.33 -8.98 -11.02
C SER A 515 -18.30 -8.24 -10.11
N ALA A 516 -17.91 -7.06 -9.67
CA ALA A 516 -18.76 -6.16 -8.90
C ALA A 516 -18.56 -4.73 -9.41
N SER A 517 -19.62 -3.95 -9.39
CA SER A 517 -19.59 -2.57 -9.85
C SER A 517 -20.39 -1.65 -8.94
N GLN A 518 -20.03 -0.39 -8.96
CA GLN A 518 -20.80 0.72 -8.39
C GLN A 518 -20.65 1.95 -9.27
N ASP A 519 -21.61 2.83 -9.19
CA ASP A 519 -21.55 4.13 -9.82
C ASP A 519 -21.89 5.25 -8.82
N SER A 520 -21.38 6.44 -9.09
CA SER A 520 -21.73 7.63 -8.35
C SER A 520 -22.04 8.80 -9.30
N THR A 521 -22.93 9.68 -8.82
CA THR A 521 -23.25 10.95 -9.50
C THR A 521 -23.06 12.09 -8.51
N ALA A 522 -22.30 13.10 -8.89
CA ALA A 522 -22.02 14.23 -8.03
C ALA A 522 -22.30 15.56 -8.70
N PHE A 523 -22.71 16.54 -7.87
CA PHE A 523 -22.84 17.95 -8.23
C PHE A 523 -22.16 18.81 -7.18
N TYR A 524 -21.44 19.85 -7.63
CA TYR A 524 -20.77 20.76 -6.71
C TYR A 524 -20.88 22.21 -7.15
N ILE A 525 -20.70 23.10 -6.15
CA ILE A 525 -20.48 24.53 -6.33
C ILE A 525 -19.37 24.97 -5.38
N ASP A 526 -18.44 25.79 -5.89
CA ASP A 526 -17.33 26.39 -5.15
C ASP A 526 -17.29 27.89 -5.46
N LEU A 527 -17.25 28.70 -4.42
CA LEU A 527 -17.26 30.15 -4.44
C LEU A 527 -15.97 30.68 -3.82
N GLU A 528 -15.22 31.50 -4.55
CA GLU A 528 -13.99 32.11 -4.02
C GLU A 528 -13.88 33.56 -4.45
N ALA A 529 -13.52 34.45 -3.51
CA ALA A 529 -13.28 35.88 -3.80
C ALA A 529 -12.36 36.51 -2.75
N ASP A 530 -11.63 37.54 -3.16
CA ASP A 530 -11.06 38.51 -2.24
C ASP A 530 -12.15 39.49 -1.81
N ILE A 531 -12.70 39.28 -0.61
CA ILE A 531 -13.74 40.12 -0.03
C ILE A 531 -13.24 41.53 0.18
N SER A 532 -11.94 41.65 0.48
CA SER A 532 -11.18 42.90 0.58
C SER A 532 -9.72 42.61 0.24
N ASP A 533 -8.89 43.68 0.08
CA ASP A 533 -7.45 43.51 -0.16
C ASP A 533 -6.74 42.60 0.90
N ALA A 534 -7.32 42.52 2.10
CA ALA A 534 -6.78 41.79 3.23
C ALA A 534 -7.42 40.41 3.45
N VAL A 535 -8.54 40.08 2.82
CA VAL A 535 -9.33 38.88 3.16
C VAL A 535 -9.81 38.16 1.92
N THR A 536 -9.35 36.94 1.75
CA THR A 536 -9.86 35.94 0.78
C THR A 536 -10.78 34.95 1.50
N MET A 537 -11.89 34.59 0.89
CA MET A 537 -12.82 33.58 1.40
C MET A 537 -13.18 32.58 0.31
N GLN A 538 -13.31 31.33 0.71
CA GLN A 538 -13.76 30.22 -0.13
C GLN A 538 -14.88 29.46 0.58
N ALA A 539 -15.91 29.05 -0.17
CA ALA A 539 -16.98 28.19 0.32
C ALA A 539 -17.41 27.20 -0.76
N ALA A 540 -17.38 25.92 -0.44
CA ALA A 540 -17.75 24.86 -1.38
C ALA A 540 -18.78 23.91 -0.77
N VAL A 541 -19.64 23.35 -1.61
CA VAL A 541 -20.55 22.26 -1.28
C VAL A 541 -20.61 21.27 -2.43
N ARG A 542 -20.62 19.97 -2.09
CA ARG A 542 -20.79 18.86 -3.03
C ARG A 542 -21.80 17.87 -2.46
N ASN A 543 -22.69 17.40 -3.31
CA ASN A 543 -23.53 16.24 -3.03
C ASN A 543 -23.16 15.13 -4.00
N GLU A 544 -22.97 13.92 -3.50
CA GLU A 544 -22.61 12.74 -4.27
C GLU A 544 -23.49 11.57 -3.83
N ASP A 545 -24.12 10.90 -4.80
CA ASP A 545 -25.02 9.75 -4.61
C ASP A 545 -24.39 8.49 -5.22
N PHE A 546 -24.20 7.48 -4.37
CA PHE A 546 -23.62 6.19 -4.73
C PHE A 546 -24.72 5.13 -4.85
N SER A 547 -24.69 4.37 -5.92
CA SER A 547 -25.68 3.31 -6.17
C SER A 547 -25.77 2.26 -5.05
N ASN A 548 -24.69 2.02 -4.31
CA ASN A 548 -24.62 0.97 -3.28
C ASN A 548 -24.66 1.51 -1.84
N PHE A 549 -24.30 2.77 -1.60
CA PHE A 549 -24.04 3.28 -0.24
C PHE A 549 -24.82 4.56 0.10
N GLY A 550 -25.69 5.06 -0.81
CA GLY A 550 -26.50 6.25 -0.61
C GLY A 550 -25.76 7.56 -0.88
N ASP A 551 -26.30 8.67 -0.41
CA ASP A 551 -25.82 10.02 -0.69
C ASP A 551 -25.07 10.64 0.47
N THR A 552 -24.09 11.49 0.13
CA THR A 552 -23.38 12.36 1.07
C THR A 552 -23.45 13.79 0.63
N THR A 553 -23.31 14.72 1.58
CA THR A 553 -23.22 16.15 1.28
C THR A 553 -22.11 16.78 2.10
N ASP A 554 -21.05 17.20 1.40
CA ASP A 554 -19.85 17.76 1.98
C ASP A 554 -19.73 19.24 1.74
N PHE A 555 -19.20 19.95 2.74
CA PHE A 555 -18.96 21.37 2.64
C PHE A 555 -17.54 21.75 3.06
N LYS A 556 -17.09 22.91 2.62
CA LYS A 556 -15.86 23.56 3.04
C LYS A 556 -16.06 25.05 3.17
N ILE A 557 -15.50 25.63 4.21
CA ILE A 557 -15.32 27.07 4.36
C ILE A 557 -13.85 27.30 4.71
N ALA A 558 -13.16 28.09 3.88
CA ALA A 558 -11.77 28.41 4.08
C ALA A 558 -11.50 29.89 3.86
N GLY A 559 -10.42 30.41 4.41
CA GLY A 559 -10.06 31.81 4.20
C GLY A 559 -8.63 32.14 4.57
N VAL A 560 -8.15 33.24 3.98
CA VAL A 560 -6.85 33.86 4.27
C VAL A 560 -7.09 35.29 4.75
N VAL A 561 -6.35 35.69 5.77
CA VAL A 561 -6.25 37.07 6.22
C VAL A 561 -4.82 37.55 6.10
N ARG A 562 -4.56 38.48 5.18
CA ARG A 562 -3.28 39.15 5.00
C ARG A 562 -3.11 40.22 6.09
N LEU A 563 -2.26 39.92 7.08
CA LEU A 563 -1.96 40.88 8.16
C LEU A 563 -1.07 42.02 7.67
N ASN A 564 -0.19 41.74 6.76
CA ASN A 564 0.66 42.65 5.99
C ASN A 564 1.20 41.88 4.78
N ASP A 565 2.08 42.49 3.99
CA ASP A 565 2.63 41.90 2.77
C ASP A 565 3.49 40.63 3.03
N GLN A 566 3.93 40.41 4.27
CA GLN A 566 4.81 39.31 4.65
C GLN A 566 4.12 38.22 5.48
N VAL A 567 2.95 38.47 6.08
CA VAL A 567 2.32 37.55 7.05
C VAL A 567 0.86 37.34 6.72
N ARG A 568 0.49 36.06 6.53
CA ARG A 568 -0.86 35.64 6.27
C ARG A 568 -1.31 34.64 7.32
N LEU A 569 -2.55 34.73 7.76
CA LEU A 569 -3.24 33.70 8.53
C LEU A 569 -4.23 32.99 7.63
N ARG A 570 -4.28 31.70 7.70
CA ARG A 570 -5.23 30.87 6.93
C ARG A 570 -5.94 29.87 7.83
N GLY A 571 -7.08 29.37 7.41
CA GLY A 571 -7.79 28.33 8.12
C GLY A 571 -8.98 27.81 7.36
N ALA A 572 -9.35 26.57 7.63
CA ALA A 572 -10.46 25.89 7.00
C ALA A 572 -11.21 24.99 7.99
N ILE A 573 -12.48 24.80 7.70
CA ILE A 573 -13.34 23.75 8.23
C ILE A 573 -13.98 23.05 7.04
N SER A 574 -13.98 21.71 7.03
CA SER A 574 -14.63 20.95 5.97
C SER A 574 -15.10 19.60 6.47
N THR A 575 -16.11 19.04 5.81
CA THR A 575 -16.45 17.63 5.92
C THR A 575 -15.82 16.86 4.78
N GLY A 576 -15.72 15.55 4.93
CA GLY A 576 -15.24 14.63 3.91
C GLY A 576 -15.83 13.24 4.11
N PHE A 577 -15.68 12.41 3.11
CA PHE A 577 -16.15 11.03 3.17
C PHE A 577 -15.30 10.09 2.30
N HIS A 578 -15.38 8.81 2.61
CA HIS A 578 -14.92 7.73 1.76
C HIS A 578 -16.00 6.65 1.67
N ALA A 579 -16.45 6.34 0.47
CA ALA A 579 -17.35 5.22 0.22
C ALA A 579 -16.56 3.92 0.06
N PRO A 580 -17.03 2.77 0.60
CA PRO A 580 -16.38 1.49 0.35
C PRO A 580 -16.24 1.24 -1.13
N THR A 581 -15.11 0.68 -1.57
CA THR A 581 -14.88 0.37 -2.98
C THR A 581 -15.71 -0.84 -3.41
N ALA A 582 -15.95 -0.99 -4.72
CA ALA A 582 -16.57 -2.18 -5.27
C ALA A 582 -15.78 -3.45 -4.88
N GLY A 583 -14.45 -3.36 -4.80
CA GLY A 583 -13.56 -4.41 -4.33
C GLY A 583 -13.78 -4.76 -2.86
N GLN A 584 -13.75 -3.78 -1.96
CA GLN A 584 -13.98 -4.00 -0.51
C GLN A 584 -15.35 -4.63 -0.23
N ALA A 585 -16.37 -4.26 -1.00
CA ALA A 585 -17.71 -4.77 -0.84
C ALA A 585 -17.89 -6.22 -1.34
N SER A 586 -17.03 -6.67 -2.27
CA SER A 586 -17.25 -7.94 -3.02
C SER A 586 -16.13 -8.97 -2.92
N ILE A 587 -14.97 -8.61 -2.36
CA ILE A 587 -13.80 -9.49 -2.37
C ILE A 587 -14.02 -10.78 -1.59
N THR A 588 -13.59 -11.90 -2.19
CA THR A 588 -13.40 -13.17 -1.49
C THR A 588 -11.93 -13.54 -1.57
N ASN A 589 -11.28 -13.72 -0.42
CA ASN A 589 -9.88 -14.11 -0.32
C ASN A 589 -9.69 -15.11 0.81
N VAL A 590 -8.80 -16.09 0.63
CA VAL A 590 -8.42 -17.05 1.67
C VAL A 590 -6.90 -17.05 1.84
N THR A 591 -6.44 -16.77 3.05
CA THR A 591 -5.02 -16.79 3.41
C THR A 591 -4.78 -17.80 4.54
N THR A 592 -3.58 -18.38 4.59
CA THR A 592 -3.21 -19.26 5.68
C THR A 592 -2.47 -18.47 6.77
N GLN A 593 -3.07 -18.35 7.92
CA GLN A 593 -2.54 -17.65 9.10
C GLN A 593 -2.11 -18.62 10.20
N ILE A 594 -1.22 -18.16 11.09
CA ILE A 594 -0.90 -18.90 12.32
C ILE A 594 -1.78 -18.38 13.45
N VAL A 595 -2.81 -19.16 13.80
CA VAL A 595 -3.72 -18.83 14.91
C VAL A 595 -3.48 -19.80 16.04
N ASN A 596 -3.15 -19.29 17.24
CA ASN A 596 -2.85 -20.09 18.43
C ASN A 596 -1.80 -21.20 18.19
N GLY A 597 -0.86 -20.94 17.26
CA GLY A 597 0.21 -21.88 16.94
C GLY A 597 -0.14 -22.96 15.90
N ALA A 598 -1.33 -22.93 15.31
CA ALA A 598 -1.74 -23.80 14.22
C ALA A 598 -1.93 -22.99 12.91
N LEU A 599 -1.58 -23.59 11.79
CA LEU A 599 -1.96 -23.05 10.49
C LEU A 599 -3.49 -23.13 10.37
N THR A 600 -4.10 -22.00 10.06
CA THR A 600 -5.56 -21.86 9.99
C THR A 600 -5.89 -21.08 8.73
N ASP A 601 -6.74 -21.64 7.89
CA ASP A 601 -7.26 -20.94 6.74
C ASP A 601 -8.29 -19.90 7.22
N GLN A 602 -8.00 -18.65 6.89
CA GLN A 602 -8.76 -17.48 7.23
C GLN A 602 -9.25 -16.81 5.95
N GLY A 603 -10.55 -16.60 5.86
CA GLY A 603 -11.17 -15.94 4.71
C GLY A 603 -11.50 -14.48 4.96
N THR A 604 -11.55 -13.72 3.88
CA THR A 604 -12.32 -12.48 3.79
C THR A 604 -13.48 -12.75 2.86
N LEU A 605 -14.71 -12.51 3.30
CA LEU A 605 -15.94 -12.78 2.54
C LEU A 605 -16.76 -11.50 2.44
N PRO A 606 -17.53 -11.28 1.36
CA PRO A 606 -18.42 -10.13 1.27
C PRO A 606 -19.49 -10.16 2.37
N LEU A 607 -19.71 -9.05 3.06
CA LEU A 607 -20.76 -8.93 4.09
C LEU A 607 -22.15 -9.27 3.51
N PHE A 608 -22.42 -8.87 2.27
CA PHE A 608 -23.71 -9.06 1.62
C PHE A 608 -23.88 -10.45 0.99
N SER A 609 -22.86 -11.31 1.02
CA SER A 609 -22.96 -12.70 0.59
C SER A 609 -23.74 -13.57 1.59
N ALA A 610 -24.21 -14.74 1.18
CA ALA A 610 -24.91 -15.67 2.07
C ALA A 610 -24.08 -16.06 3.31
N PRO A 611 -22.77 -16.41 3.19
CA PRO A 611 -21.95 -16.64 4.38
C PRO A 611 -21.73 -15.38 5.23
N GLY A 612 -21.58 -14.20 4.61
CA GLY A 612 -21.48 -12.93 5.33
C GLY A 612 -22.74 -12.60 6.13
N GLN A 613 -23.92 -12.77 5.54
CA GLN A 613 -25.20 -12.54 6.20
C GLN A 613 -25.45 -13.54 7.35
N LEU A 614 -25.08 -14.81 7.15
CA LEU A 614 -25.16 -15.82 8.21
C LEU A 614 -24.27 -15.43 9.41
N ALA A 615 -23.09 -14.87 9.17
CA ALA A 615 -22.23 -14.38 10.23
C ALA A 615 -22.78 -13.10 10.88
N ALA A 616 -23.38 -12.21 10.11
CA ALA A 616 -24.03 -11.02 10.64
C ALA A 616 -25.18 -11.37 11.59
N ASP A 617 -26.00 -12.36 11.22
CA ASP A 617 -27.07 -12.91 12.09
C ASP A 617 -26.49 -13.51 13.38
N PHE A 618 -25.37 -14.22 13.28
CA PHE A 618 -24.68 -14.79 14.44
C PHE A 618 -24.16 -13.68 15.38
N ILE A 619 -23.50 -12.63 14.85
CA ILE A 619 -23.02 -11.49 15.65
C ILE A 619 -24.19 -10.78 16.33
N GLU A 620 -25.27 -10.51 15.60
CA GLU A 620 -26.47 -9.88 16.15
C GLU A 620 -27.09 -10.72 17.29
N SER A 621 -27.07 -12.06 17.15
CA SER A 621 -27.56 -12.98 18.20
C SER A 621 -26.75 -12.91 19.50
N GLN A 622 -25.49 -12.47 19.42
CA GLN A 622 -24.64 -12.25 20.59
C GLN A 622 -24.98 -10.95 21.35
N GLY A 623 -25.92 -10.15 20.83
CA GLY A 623 -26.34 -8.89 21.45
C GLY A 623 -25.47 -7.67 21.07
N ASN A 624 -24.60 -7.79 20.04
CA ASN A 624 -23.67 -6.75 19.62
C ASN A 624 -24.22 -5.84 18.50
N GLY A 625 -25.45 -6.05 18.05
CA GLY A 625 -25.99 -5.38 16.85
C GLY A 625 -25.56 -6.06 15.54
N ARG A 626 -26.13 -5.61 14.43
CA ARG A 626 -25.85 -6.16 13.09
C ARG A 626 -24.74 -5.36 12.40
N PRO A 627 -23.69 -6.01 11.87
CA PRO A 627 -22.68 -5.31 11.06
C PRO A 627 -23.26 -4.65 9.81
N THR A 628 -22.74 -3.47 9.49
CA THR A 628 -23.09 -2.70 8.30
C THR A 628 -21.82 -2.34 7.53
N LEU A 629 -21.98 -2.03 6.25
CA LEU A 629 -20.92 -1.45 5.41
C LEU A 629 -21.52 -0.24 4.68
N GLY A 630 -20.97 0.94 4.95
CA GLY A 630 -21.37 2.22 4.41
C GLY A 630 -20.21 3.19 4.37
N SER A 631 -20.45 4.45 4.03
CA SER A 631 -19.40 5.46 3.94
C SER A 631 -18.78 5.77 5.30
N GLU A 632 -17.49 6.09 5.31
CA GLU A 632 -16.82 6.81 6.40
C GLU A 632 -17.17 8.29 6.29
N GLU A 633 -17.24 8.99 7.41
CA GLU A 633 -17.44 10.44 7.46
C GLU A 633 -16.27 11.10 8.18
N ALA A 634 -15.89 12.30 7.74
CA ALA A 634 -14.79 13.05 8.32
C ALA A 634 -15.14 14.50 8.59
N ASP A 635 -14.69 15.01 9.74
CA ASP A 635 -14.68 16.41 10.09
C ASP A 635 -13.23 16.92 10.16
N ASN A 636 -12.92 17.94 9.35
CA ASN A 636 -11.59 18.51 9.23
C ASN A 636 -11.56 19.95 9.75
N PHE A 637 -10.52 20.27 10.49
CA PHE A 637 -10.19 21.63 10.93
C PHE A 637 -8.72 21.91 10.68
N SER A 638 -8.40 23.05 10.06
CA SER A 638 -7.03 23.52 9.93
C SER A 638 -6.91 25.02 10.24
N ILE A 639 -5.74 25.40 10.79
CA ILE A 639 -5.34 26.78 10.99
C ILE A 639 -3.84 26.92 10.83
N GLY A 640 -3.39 27.95 10.12
CA GLY A 640 -1.97 28.14 9.84
C GLY A 640 -1.56 29.58 9.67
N ILE A 641 -0.26 29.76 9.61
CA ILE A 641 0.39 31.03 9.35
C ILE A 641 1.45 30.85 8.28
N ALA A 642 1.46 31.74 7.30
CA ALA A 642 2.47 31.81 6.26
C ALA A 642 3.28 33.11 6.40
N PHE A 643 4.59 32.98 6.18
CA PHE A 643 5.54 34.10 6.22
C PHE A 643 6.34 34.13 4.92
N ASP A 644 6.28 35.24 4.18
CA ASP A 644 7.13 35.49 3.03
C ASP A 644 8.06 36.66 3.35
N LEU A 645 9.35 36.32 3.44
CA LEU A 645 10.42 37.30 3.61
C LEU A 645 11.21 37.36 2.31
N GLU A 646 12.01 38.38 2.11
CA GLU A 646 12.69 38.70 0.84
C GLU A 646 13.36 37.47 0.15
N ASN A 647 13.94 36.55 0.95
CA ASN A 647 14.63 35.35 0.44
C ASN A 647 14.17 34.07 1.17
N SER A 648 13.01 34.08 1.78
CA SER A 648 12.52 32.88 2.48
C SER A 648 11.01 32.85 2.60
N SER A 649 10.43 31.66 2.45
CA SER A 649 9.03 31.38 2.66
C SER A 649 8.85 30.28 3.69
N TRP A 650 7.88 30.45 4.60
CA TRP A 650 7.63 29.52 5.70
C TRP A 650 6.14 29.39 5.98
N THR A 651 5.70 28.17 6.25
CA THR A 651 4.34 27.87 6.70
C THR A 651 4.38 27.02 7.96
N ILE A 652 3.44 27.29 8.87
CA ILE A 652 3.16 26.46 10.04
C ILE A 652 1.65 26.23 10.07
N ASP A 653 1.22 24.99 9.97
CA ASP A 653 -0.19 24.61 9.89
C ASP A 653 -0.52 23.56 10.95
N TYR A 654 -1.49 23.80 11.77
CA TYR A 654 -2.12 22.84 12.66
C TYR A 654 -3.34 22.23 11.97
N TYR A 655 -3.54 20.93 12.13
CA TYR A 655 -4.71 20.21 11.61
C TYR A 655 -5.31 19.28 12.67
N ASN A 656 -6.59 19.01 12.53
CA ASN A 656 -7.33 17.99 13.26
C ASN A 656 -8.35 17.36 12.31
N ILE A 657 -8.30 16.02 12.23
CA ILE A 657 -9.13 15.21 11.34
C ILE A 657 -9.78 14.13 12.19
N GLU A 658 -11.09 14.21 12.36
CA GLU A 658 -11.92 13.20 13.00
C GLU A 658 -12.56 12.35 11.91
N VAL A 659 -12.38 11.03 11.94
CA VAL A 659 -13.00 10.09 10.99
C VAL A 659 -13.84 9.11 11.77
N THR A 660 -15.12 9.10 11.48
CA THR A 660 -16.12 8.23 12.12
C THR A 660 -16.54 7.10 11.18
N ASP A 661 -17.02 6.02 11.75
CA ASP A 661 -17.51 4.84 11.03
C ASP A 661 -16.50 4.30 9.99
N ARG A 662 -15.21 4.22 10.38
CA ARG A 662 -14.13 3.80 9.47
C ARG A 662 -14.35 2.40 8.94
N VAL A 663 -14.16 2.24 7.64
CA VAL A 663 -14.21 0.96 6.92
C VAL A 663 -12.97 0.15 7.23
N ALA A 664 -13.16 -1.04 7.77
CA ALA A 664 -12.07 -1.94 8.11
C ALA A 664 -12.48 -3.40 8.03
N LEU A 665 -11.46 -4.25 7.95
CA LEU A 665 -11.64 -5.67 8.18
C LEU A 665 -11.93 -5.90 9.67
N GLY A 666 -13.09 -6.42 9.95
CA GLY A 666 -13.56 -6.71 11.31
C GLY A 666 -12.80 -7.86 12.00
N ALA A 667 -13.23 -8.22 13.20
CA ALA A 667 -12.69 -9.35 13.93
C ALA A 667 -13.00 -10.68 13.23
N ASN A 668 -12.11 -11.65 13.45
CA ASN A 668 -12.30 -13.00 12.92
C ASN A 668 -13.48 -13.71 13.59
N ILE A 669 -14.33 -14.30 12.79
CA ILE A 669 -15.51 -15.06 13.17
C ILE A 669 -15.20 -16.54 12.97
N ASN A 670 -15.46 -17.36 13.97
CA ASN A 670 -15.39 -18.81 13.82
C ASN A 670 -16.54 -19.27 12.92
N PHE A 671 -16.22 -19.87 11.79
CA PHE A 671 -17.23 -20.21 10.79
C PHE A 671 -18.12 -21.35 11.25
N LEU A 672 -17.57 -22.35 11.95
CA LEU A 672 -18.36 -23.46 12.50
C LEU A 672 -19.36 -22.97 13.55
N ASP A 673 -19.00 -21.98 14.38
CA ASP A 673 -19.91 -21.43 15.38
C ASP A 673 -21.09 -20.70 14.71
N ALA A 674 -20.84 -19.95 13.65
CA ALA A 674 -21.87 -19.27 12.88
C ALA A 674 -22.82 -20.28 12.19
N LEU A 675 -22.29 -21.35 11.59
CA LEU A 675 -23.08 -22.43 11.00
C LEU A 675 -23.90 -23.19 12.04
N ASN A 676 -23.33 -23.50 13.18
CA ASN A 676 -24.03 -24.17 14.31
C ASN A 676 -25.18 -23.31 14.85
N TYR A 677 -24.99 -21.99 14.91
CA TYR A 677 -26.05 -21.05 15.25
C TYR A 677 -27.21 -21.13 14.24
N ALA A 678 -26.92 -21.04 12.96
CA ALA A 678 -27.93 -21.09 11.91
C ALA A 678 -28.71 -22.41 11.91
N GLY A 679 -28.06 -23.53 12.24
CA GLY A 679 -28.68 -24.87 12.29
C GLY A 679 -29.37 -25.19 13.57
N GLY A 680 -29.15 -24.44 14.65
CA GLY A 680 -29.63 -24.82 16.00
C GLY A 680 -29.11 -26.19 16.48
N SER A 681 -27.96 -26.64 15.89
CA SER A 681 -27.39 -27.98 16.13
C SER A 681 -25.86 -27.88 16.18
N ALA A 682 -25.19 -28.72 16.95
CA ALA A 682 -23.73 -28.76 17.02
C ALA A 682 -23.19 -29.78 16.01
N TYR A 683 -22.56 -29.28 14.95
CA TYR A 683 -21.76 -30.08 14.03
C TYR A 683 -20.29 -30.09 14.46
N GLY A 684 -19.58 -31.14 14.10
CA GLY A 684 -18.18 -31.32 14.45
C GLY A 684 -17.19 -30.68 13.51
N SER A 685 -17.61 -30.37 12.28
CA SER A 685 -16.80 -29.71 11.24
C SER A 685 -17.64 -28.78 10.37
N VAL A 686 -16.98 -27.86 9.68
CA VAL A 686 -17.61 -26.97 8.70
C VAL A 686 -18.26 -27.79 7.56
N SER A 687 -17.55 -28.76 7.01
CA SER A 687 -18.05 -29.61 5.93
C SER A 687 -19.32 -30.39 6.36
N ASP A 688 -19.36 -30.95 7.59
CA ASP A 688 -20.57 -31.62 8.10
C ASP A 688 -21.72 -30.63 8.28
N ALA A 689 -21.41 -29.42 8.78
CA ALA A 689 -22.41 -28.36 8.96
C ALA A 689 -23.00 -27.90 7.63
N LEU A 690 -22.20 -27.61 6.63
CA LEU A 690 -22.66 -27.22 5.30
C LEU A 690 -23.49 -28.33 4.66
N THR A 691 -23.09 -29.58 4.85
CA THR A 691 -23.86 -30.74 4.36
C THR A 691 -25.21 -30.85 5.06
N GLY A 692 -25.23 -30.85 6.38
CA GLY A 692 -26.44 -30.99 7.15
C GLY A 692 -27.43 -29.83 6.97
N LEU A 693 -26.93 -28.59 6.94
CA LEU A 693 -27.75 -27.40 6.72
C LEU A 693 -28.32 -27.32 5.31
N GLY A 694 -27.54 -27.74 4.31
CA GLY A 694 -28.01 -27.83 2.93
C GLY A 694 -29.08 -28.90 2.75
N ASP A 695 -28.91 -30.09 3.36
CA ASP A 695 -29.92 -31.16 3.33
C ASP A 695 -31.22 -30.76 4.05
N ALA A 696 -31.10 -29.95 5.10
CA ALA A 696 -32.22 -29.39 5.83
C ALA A 696 -32.88 -28.19 5.11
N GLY A 697 -32.29 -27.68 4.02
CA GLY A 697 -32.77 -26.51 3.27
C GLY A 697 -32.61 -25.19 4.03
N VAL A 698 -31.71 -25.13 5.04
CA VAL A 698 -31.41 -23.92 5.79
C VAL A 698 -30.49 -22.98 4.99
N ILE A 699 -29.55 -23.56 4.22
CA ILE A 699 -28.65 -22.83 3.34
C ILE A 699 -28.71 -23.39 1.92
N ASN A 700 -28.34 -22.54 0.94
CA ASN A 700 -28.06 -22.96 -0.43
C ASN A 700 -26.57 -23.31 -0.56
N ARG A 701 -26.24 -24.62 -0.67
CA ARG A 701 -24.84 -25.08 -0.73
C ARG A 701 -23.99 -24.43 -1.84
N GLN A 702 -24.62 -24.01 -2.94
CA GLN A 702 -23.91 -23.41 -4.05
C GLN A 702 -23.24 -22.08 -3.67
N GLU A 703 -23.77 -21.37 -2.69
CA GLU A 703 -23.24 -20.10 -2.18
C GLU A 703 -22.08 -20.29 -1.19
N PHE A 704 -21.77 -21.53 -0.82
CA PHE A 704 -20.74 -21.91 0.16
C PHE A 704 -19.64 -22.81 -0.45
N VAL A 705 -19.61 -22.96 -1.76
CA VAL A 705 -18.60 -23.77 -2.46
C VAL A 705 -17.21 -23.16 -2.27
N GLY A 706 -16.24 -24.01 -1.90
CA GLY A 706 -14.87 -23.59 -1.62
C GLY A 706 -14.60 -23.13 -0.18
N LEU A 707 -15.63 -23.17 0.69
CA LEU A 707 -15.53 -22.77 2.09
C LEU A 707 -15.52 -23.95 3.07
N GLU A 708 -15.46 -25.18 2.57
CA GLU A 708 -15.65 -26.42 3.35
C GLU A 708 -14.57 -26.61 4.43
N ASP A 709 -13.36 -26.08 4.21
CA ASP A 709 -12.23 -26.13 5.15
C ASP A 709 -11.99 -24.82 5.90
N LEU A 710 -12.76 -23.77 5.57
CA LEU A 710 -12.58 -22.46 6.18
C LEU A 710 -12.84 -22.53 7.70
N LYS A 711 -11.85 -22.10 8.50
CA LYS A 711 -11.97 -22.12 9.97
C LYS A 711 -12.48 -20.80 10.51
N GLN A 712 -11.99 -19.71 9.96
CA GLN A 712 -12.33 -18.37 10.37
C GLN A 712 -12.50 -17.48 9.14
N PHE A 713 -13.33 -16.47 9.26
CA PHE A 713 -13.42 -15.42 8.26
C PHE A 713 -13.77 -14.08 8.87
N ARG A 714 -13.60 -13.05 8.10
CA ARG A 714 -13.96 -11.67 8.41
C ARG A 714 -14.57 -11.01 7.18
N PHE A 715 -15.12 -9.84 7.34
CA PHE A 715 -15.66 -9.02 6.28
C PHE A 715 -15.39 -7.54 6.55
N PHE A 716 -15.51 -6.72 5.51
CA PHE A 716 -15.47 -5.28 5.65
C PHE A 716 -16.74 -4.78 6.36
N THR A 717 -16.56 -3.84 7.28
CA THR A 717 -17.65 -3.24 8.07
C THR A 717 -17.22 -1.88 8.57
N ASN A 718 -18.15 -0.98 8.82
CA ASN A 718 -17.91 0.22 9.60
C ASN A 718 -17.66 -0.19 11.06
N SER A 719 -16.53 0.20 11.61
CA SER A 719 -16.03 -0.50 12.80
C SER A 719 -15.56 0.42 13.92
N PHE A 720 -14.90 1.55 13.62
CA PHE A 720 -14.21 2.35 14.63
C PHE A 720 -14.06 3.81 14.23
N ASP A 721 -13.75 4.67 15.20
CA ASP A 721 -13.55 6.10 15.01
C ASP A 721 -12.13 6.49 15.41
N THR A 722 -11.57 7.49 14.73
CA THR A 722 -10.23 8.01 15.03
C THR A 722 -10.18 9.52 14.95
N THR A 723 -9.32 10.09 15.79
CA THR A 723 -8.90 11.50 15.69
C THR A 723 -7.40 11.56 15.37
N THR A 724 -7.06 12.23 14.28
CA THR A 724 -5.68 12.53 13.89
C THR A 724 -5.41 14.01 13.99
N SER A 725 -4.39 14.41 14.74
CA SER A 725 -4.00 15.82 14.88
C SER A 725 -2.51 16.00 14.72
N GLY A 726 -2.10 17.17 14.22
CA GLY A 726 -0.70 17.41 13.99
C GLY A 726 -0.34 18.84 13.63
N ILE A 727 0.97 19.02 13.40
CA ILE A 727 1.55 20.30 12.99
C ILE A 727 2.51 20.04 11.84
N ASP A 728 2.33 20.75 10.75
CA ASP A 728 3.26 20.81 9.63
C ASP A 728 4.05 22.13 9.69
N LEU A 729 5.36 22.04 9.51
CA LEU A 729 6.27 23.17 9.29
C LEU A 729 6.99 22.94 7.98
N VAL A 730 6.83 23.82 7.01
CA VAL A 730 7.54 23.77 5.74
C VAL A 730 8.11 25.15 5.43
N GLY A 731 9.32 25.20 4.90
CA GLY A 731 9.90 26.45 4.47
C GLY A 731 11.24 26.31 3.81
N SER A 732 11.64 27.37 3.14
CA SER A 732 12.95 27.47 2.49
C SER A 732 13.54 28.87 2.62
N THR A 733 14.85 28.93 2.50
CA THR A 733 15.59 30.20 2.45
C THR A 733 16.75 30.09 1.49
N ASP A 734 16.95 31.13 0.67
CA ASP A 734 18.04 31.26 -0.26
C ASP A 734 19.03 32.33 0.23
N PHE A 735 20.32 32.08 0.04
CA PHE A 735 21.39 33.03 0.43
C PHE A 735 22.67 32.79 -0.35
N ASP A 736 23.43 33.88 -0.56
CA ASP A 736 24.73 33.79 -1.18
C ASP A 736 25.77 33.25 -0.18
N PHE A 737 26.52 32.23 -0.61
CA PHE A 737 27.60 31.65 0.18
C PHE A 737 28.75 31.18 -0.73
N ALA A 738 29.98 31.45 -0.36
CA ALA A 738 31.22 30.96 -0.98
C ALA A 738 31.24 31.08 -2.52
N ASP A 739 30.90 32.27 -3.04
CA ASP A 739 30.81 32.59 -4.49
C ASP A 739 29.75 31.74 -5.26
N GLY A 740 28.73 31.24 -4.57
CA GLY A 740 27.62 30.51 -5.13
C GLY A 740 26.32 30.80 -4.39
N VAL A 741 25.23 30.18 -4.85
CA VAL A 741 23.90 30.28 -4.23
C VAL A 741 23.61 29.04 -3.41
N SER A 742 23.15 29.25 -2.17
CA SER A 742 22.71 28.19 -1.28
C SER A 742 21.22 28.30 -1.04
N LYS A 743 20.54 27.14 -0.99
CA LYS A 743 19.16 27.01 -0.53
C LYS A 743 19.11 26.04 0.65
N VAL A 744 18.43 26.42 1.70
CA VAL A 744 18.09 25.51 2.81
C VAL A 744 16.57 25.30 2.79
N THR A 745 16.16 24.04 2.72
CA THR A 745 14.76 23.63 2.87
C THR A 745 14.57 22.88 4.17
N VAL A 746 13.42 23.09 4.82
CA VAL A 746 13.02 22.39 6.04
C VAL A 746 11.59 21.92 5.86
N ALA A 747 11.34 20.65 6.09
CA ALA A 747 10.02 20.12 6.17
C ALA A 747 9.91 19.24 7.42
N PHE A 748 8.88 19.45 8.24
CA PHE A 748 8.69 18.80 9.51
C PHE A 748 7.21 18.52 9.72
N ASN A 749 6.90 17.32 10.20
CA ASN A 749 5.57 16.91 10.58
C ASN A 749 5.57 16.32 11.99
N TYR A 750 4.67 16.80 12.83
CA TYR A 750 4.24 16.11 14.05
C TYR A 750 2.84 15.60 13.81
N ASN A 751 2.63 14.31 13.95
CA ASN A 751 1.35 13.66 13.72
C ASN A 751 1.03 12.69 14.86
N LYS A 752 -0.22 12.67 15.32
CA LYS A 752 -0.71 11.73 16.32
C LYS A 752 -2.13 11.28 15.96
N THR A 753 -2.31 9.98 15.85
CA THR A 753 -3.63 9.35 15.71
C THR A 753 -4.04 8.71 17.03
N GLU A 754 -5.29 8.85 17.42
CA GLU A 754 -5.94 8.22 18.57
C GLU A 754 -7.19 7.49 18.10
N VAL A 755 -7.43 6.29 18.63
CA VAL A 755 -8.66 5.52 18.39
C VAL A 755 -9.67 5.88 19.47
N ASP A 756 -10.66 6.69 19.12
CA ASP A 756 -11.68 7.21 20.05
C ASP A 756 -12.69 6.14 20.43
N ASN A 757 -13.07 5.30 19.45
CA ASN A 757 -14.03 4.23 19.62
C ASN A 757 -13.54 3.01 18.81
N ARG A 758 -13.48 1.85 19.45
CA ARG A 758 -13.05 0.59 18.82
C ARG A 758 -14.17 -0.14 18.08
N GLY A 759 -15.37 0.40 18.13
CA GLY A 759 -16.58 -0.28 17.69
C GLY A 759 -17.13 -1.28 18.70
N THR A 760 -18.42 -1.50 18.67
CA THR A 760 -19.11 -2.44 19.56
C THR A 760 -19.61 -3.67 18.82
N ILE A 761 -19.90 -3.54 17.53
CA ILE A 761 -20.57 -4.58 16.74
C ILE A 761 -19.56 -5.62 16.25
N ASN A 762 -18.42 -5.18 15.77
CA ASN A 762 -17.31 -6.02 15.28
C ASN A 762 -15.98 -5.29 15.57
N PRO A 763 -15.59 -5.18 16.84
CA PRO A 763 -14.50 -4.29 17.26
C PRO A 763 -13.16 -4.66 16.63
N ILE A 764 -12.38 -3.65 16.25
CA ILE A 764 -11.01 -3.88 15.82
C ILE A 764 -10.15 -4.46 16.93
N SER A 765 -9.16 -5.26 16.56
CA SER A 765 -8.25 -5.91 17.50
C SER A 765 -7.37 -4.89 18.26
N GLY A 766 -6.89 -5.27 19.44
CA GLY A 766 -5.93 -4.45 20.18
C GLY A 766 -4.63 -4.17 19.40
N GLY A 767 -4.17 -5.14 18.61
CA GLY A 767 -3.01 -4.96 17.72
C GLY A 767 -3.29 -3.95 16.60
N ARG A 768 -4.52 -3.88 16.07
CA ARG A 768 -4.90 -2.87 15.10
C ARG A 768 -4.92 -1.47 15.71
N VAL A 769 -5.45 -1.31 16.93
CA VAL A 769 -5.39 -0.04 17.67
C VAL A 769 -3.94 0.41 17.83
N GLU A 770 -3.08 -0.48 18.31
CA GLU A 770 -1.66 -0.20 18.49
C GLU A 770 -0.96 0.20 17.17
N ALA A 771 -1.33 -0.45 16.06
CA ALA A 771 -0.80 -0.09 14.75
C ALA A 771 -1.25 1.31 14.29
N LEU A 772 -2.50 1.69 14.54
CA LEU A 772 -3.01 3.02 14.19
C LEU A 772 -2.37 4.13 15.02
N GLU A 773 -2.06 3.86 16.30
CA GLU A 773 -1.56 4.87 17.25
C GLU A 773 -0.03 4.97 17.29
N ASP A 774 0.71 3.86 17.12
CA ASP A 774 2.12 3.78 17.48
C ASP A 774 3.05 3.28 16.34
N LEU A 775 2.52 2.77 15.21
CA LEU A 775 3.33 2.17 14.15
C LEU A 775 4.19 3.20 13.43
N LEU A 776 3.68 4.40 13.20
CA LEU A 776 4.44 5.48 12.57
C LEU A 776 5.07 6.39 13.64
N PRO A 777 6.28 6.93 13.38
CA PRO A 777 6.85 7.91 14.28
C PRO A 777 5.99 9.19 14.31
N ASN A 778 5.65 9.66 15.51
CA ASN A 778 4.89 10.90 15.66
C ASN A 778 5.64 12.13 15.12
N VAL A 779 6.94 12.05 14.97
CA VAL A 779 7.78 13.15 14.49
C VAL A 779 8.59 12.67 13.30
N LYS A 780 8.41 13.33 12.16
CA LYS A 780 9.23 13.17 10.97
C LYS A 780 9.66 14.54 10.45
N GLY A 781 10.82 14.60 9.85
CA GLY A 781 11.23 15.83 9.20
C GLY A 781 12.54 15.69 8.45
N ASN A 782 12.79 16.62 7.57
CA ASN A 782 14.05 16.74 6.87
C ASN A 782 14.54 18.18 6.88
N ILE A 783 15.84 18.31 6.78
CA ILE A 783 16.53 19.55 6.47
C ILE A 783 17.51 19.26 5.34
N ALA A 784 17.40 19.99 4.25
CA ALA A 784 18.31 19.87 3.12
C ALA A 784 19.03 21.20 2.87
N TRP A 785 20.30 21.12 2.60
CA TRP A 785 21.13 22.23 2.12
C TRP A 785 21.63 21.90 0.72
N SER A 786 21.28 22.73 -0.26
CA SER A 786 21.84 22.69 -1.60
C SER A 786 22.74 23.91 -1.81
N HIS A 787 23.81 23.72 -2.57
CA HIS A 787 24.75 24.78 -2.92
C HIS A 787 25.21 24.64 -4.37
N THR A 788 25.04 25.69 -5.15
CA THR A 788 25.45 25.74 -6.56
C THR A 788 26.56 26.74 -6.71
N GLN A 789 27.74 26.29 -7.20
CA GLN A 789 28.90 27.11 -7.49
C GLN A 789 29.44 26.77 -8.87
N GLY A 790 29.17 27.64 -9.85
CA GLY A 790 29.55 27.41 -11.23
C GLY A 790 28.90 26.14 -11.80
N GLN A 791 29.71 25.15 -12.20
CA GLN A 791 29.25 23.84 -12.71
C GLN A 791 29.02 22.78 -11.64
N LEU A 792 29.23 23.12 -10.37
CA LEU A 792 29.14 22.18 -9.27
C LEU A 792 27.88 22.47 -8.45
N ARG A 793 27.06 21.44 -8.23
CA ARG A 793 25.94 21.47 -7.32
C ARG A 793 26.14 20.38 -6.26
N THR A 794 25.97 20.73 -5.00
CA THR A 794 26.04 19.82 -3.87
C THR A 794 24.73 19.84 -3.12
N LEU A 795 24.29 18.68 -2.63
CA LEU A 795 23.13 18.51 -1.76
C LEU A 795 23.53 17.68 -0.55
N VAL A 796 23.16 18.13 0.64
CA VAL A 796 23.21 17.33 1.88
C VAL A 796 21.85 17.42 2.54
N ARG A 797 21.26 16.27 2.86
CA ARG A 797 19.96 16.18 3.50
C ARG A 797 20.07 15.32 4.77
N ALA A 798 19.45 15.76 5.84
CA ALA A 798 19.27 14.98 7.05
C ALA A 798 17.78 14.67 7.23
N ASN A 799 17.43 13.39 7.25
CA ASN A 799 16.07 12.88 7.45
C ASN A 799 15.95 12.33 8.86
N TYR A 800 15.11 12.93 9.68
CA TYR A 800 14.85 12.52 11.05
C TYR A 800 13.55 11.73 11.15
N TYR A 801 13.62 10.57 11.80
CA TYR A 801 12.50 9.72 12.17
C TYR A 801 12.48 9.56 13.68
N GLY A 802 11.39 9.97 14.32
CA GLY A 802 11.17 9.79 15.75
C GLY A 802 11.09 8.32 16.17
N ALA A 803 11.04 8.06 17.46
CA ALA A 803 10.79 6.71 17.96
C ALA A 803 9.38 6.24 17.59
N TRP A 804 9.24 4.95 17.35
CA TRP A 804 8.01 4.29 16.93
C TRP A 804 7.94 2.86 17.48
N LYS A 805 6.84 2.15 17.20
CA LYS A 805 6.66 0.79 17.68
C LYS A 805 6.44 -0.17 16.52
N SER A 806 7.32 -1.17 16.39
CA SER A 806 7.07 -2.30 15.51
C SER A 806 5.95 -3.16 16.10
N THR A 807 4.73 -2.95 15.66
CA THR A 807 3.54 -3.59 16.24
C THR A 807 3.45 -5.06 15.87
N GLY A 808 3.86 -5.45 14.66
CA GLY A 808 3.96 -6.85 14.23
C GLY A 808 4.95 -7.67 15.07
N ASN A 809 6.00 -7.03 15.61
CA ASN A 809 7.03 -7.66 16.43
C ASN A 809 6.95 -7.29 17.92
N GLY A 810 6.10 -6.34 18.30
CA GLY A 810 5.78 -5.98 19.67
C GLY A 810 6.91 -5.30 20.46
N TYR A 811 7.77 -4.48 19.81
CA TYR A 811 8.84 -3.75 20.50
C TYR A 811 9.01 -2.32 19.99
N ASN A 812 9.62 -1.46 20.84
CA ASN A 812 9.90 -0.08 20.51
C ASN A 812 11.22 0.04 19.75
N VAL A 813 11.22 0.88 18.71
CA VAL A 813 12.38 1.25 17.91
C VAL A 813 12.78 2.68 18.22
N GLY A 814 14.07 2.94 18.38
CA GLY A 814 14.61 4.25 18.69
C GLY A 814 14.51 5.23 17.52
N ALA A 815 14.64 6.52 17.84
CA ALA A 815 14.73 7.56 16.83
C ALA A 815 16.04 7.45 16.02
N THR A 816 15.96 7.74 14.72
CA THR A 816 17.10 7.63 13.80
C THR A 816 17.18 8.87 12.91
N THR A 817 18.41 9.26 12.55
CA THR A 817 18.66 10.30 11.55
C THR A 817 19.50 9.72 10.43
N LEU A 818 18.98 9.76 9.20
CA LEU A 818 19.71 9.38 8.00
C LEU A 818 20.27 10.62 7.32
N VAL A 819 21.47 10.53 6.80
CA VAL A 819 22.11 11.64 6.08
C VAL A 819 22.38 11.20 4.65
N ASP A 820 21.87 11.97 3.69
CA ASP A 820 22.11 11.79 2.26
C ASP A 820 23.06 12.87 1.76
N ALA A 821 23.87 12.54 0.78
CA ALA A 821 24.80 13.47 0.16
C ALA A 821 24.88 13.24 -1.35
N GLN A 822 24.91 14.33 -2.11
CA GLN A 822 24.99 14.27 -3.58
C GLN A 822 25.92 15.36 -4.08
N VAL A 823 26.63 15.03 -5.14
CA VAL A 823 27.44 15.99 -5.93
C VAL A 823 27.06 15.81 -7.39
N ALA A 824 26.59 16.88 -8.00
CA ALA A 824 26.29 16.96 -9.42
C ALA A 824 27.29 17.90 -10.09
N TYR A 825 27.73 17.56 -11.30
CA TYR A 825 28.69 18.31 -12.09
C TYR A 825 28.24 18.44 -13.53
N ASP A 826 28.06 19.67 -14.00
CA ASP A 826 27.76 20.00 -15.40
C ASP A 826 29.01 19.82 -16.23
N TYR A 827 29.23 18.59 -16.76
CA TYR A 827 30.39 18.27 -17.57
C TYR A 827 30.39 19.05 -18.89
N THR A 828 29.23 19.25 -19.48
CA THR A 828 28.97 20.17 -20.61
C THR A 828 27.66 20.90 -20.36
N GLU A 829 27.27 21.82 -21.23
CA GLU A 829 25.96 22.50 -21.18
C GLU A 829 24.78 21.54 -21.30
N ASN A 830 25.01 20.34 -21.83
CA ASN A 830 23.98 19.32 -22.08
C ASN A 830 24.12 18.05 -21.22
N LEU A 831 25.25 17.85 -20.52
CA LEU A 831 25.53 16.62 -19.77
C LEU A 831 25.88 16.95 -18.33
N GLU A 832 25.00 16.50 -17.44
CA GLU A 832 25.22 16.48 -15.98
C GLU A 832 25.59 15.05 -15.53
N LEU A 833 26.57 14.95 -14.64
CA LEU A 833 26.96 13.71 -13.97
C LEU A 833 26.74 13.86 -12.48
N VAL A 834 26.08 12.88 -11.87
CA VAL A 834 25.73 12.89 -10.44
C VAL A 834 26.32 11.67 -9.76
N LEU A 835 26.95 11.88 -8.61
CA LEU A 835 27.32 10.87 -7.64
C LEU A 835 26.56 11.15 -6.34
N GLY A 836 25.78 10.20 -5.88
CA GLY A 836 25.01 10.32 -4.65
C GLY A 836 25.15 9.13 -3.74
N VAL A 837 24.90 9.39 -2.48
CA VAL A 837 24.85 8.40 -1.40
C VAL A 837 23.62 8.67 -0.55
N GLU A 838 22.77 7.67 -0.37
CA GLU A 838 21.71 7.67 0.63
C GLU A 838 22.20 7.00 1.90
N ASN A 839 21.76 7.53 3.05
CA ASN A 839 22.13 6.99 4.35
C ASN A 839 23.66 6.79 4.46
N LEU A 840 24.40 7.89 4.30
CA LEU A 840 25.86 7.94 4.26
C LEU A 840 26.55 7.23 5.42
N PHE A 841 25.91 7.18 6.59
CA PHE A 841 26.47 6.59 7.80
C PHE A 841 26.05 5.13 8.02
N ASP A 842 25.34 4.54 7.07
CA ASP A 842 24.90 3.14 7.06
C ASP A 842 24.04 2.77 8.30
N GLU A 843 23.14 3.67 8.67
CA GLU A 843 22.26 3.47 9.81
C GLU A 843 21.13 2.47 9.49
N TYR A 844 20.78 1.67 10.49
CA TYR A 844 19.71 0.68 10.42
C TYR A 844 18.71 0.88 11.57
N PRO A 845 17.46 0.41 11.43
CA PRO A 845 16.57 0.35 12.58
C PRO A 845 17.09 -0.61 13.65
N ASP A 846 16.61 -0.48 14.88
CA ASP A 846 16.94 -1.41 15.95
C ASP A 846 16.64 -2.85 15.55
N LYS A 847 17.58 -3.76 15.83
CA LYS A 847 17.41 -5.18 15.48
C LYS A 847 16.23 -5.79 16.21
N ASN A 848 15.44 -6.56 15.47
CA ASN A 848 14.30 -7.29 16.02
C ASN A 848 14.75 -8.23 17.16
N PRO A 849 14.27 -8.03 18.40
CA PRO A 849 14.60 -8.92 19.52
C PRO A 849 14.15 -10.37 19.28
N GLY A 850 13.05 -10.56 18.53
CA GLY A 850 12.50 -11.85 18.17
C GLY A 850 13.08 -12.48 16.90
N ARG A 851 14.13 -11.90 16.31
CA ARG A 851 14.68 -12.29 15.00
C ARG A 851 15.00 -13.78 14.87
N GLY A 852 15.47 -14.42 15.95
CA GLY A 852 15.73 -15.86 15.95
C GLY A 852 14.47 -16.70 15.76
N GLY A 853 13.33 -16.24 16.23
CA GLY A 853 12.04 -16.92 16.08
C GLY A 853 11.38 -16.71 14.72
N VAL A 854 11.58 -15.55 14.09
CA VAL A 854 10.90 -15.19 12.83
C VAL A 854 11.82 -15.16 11.61
N GLY A 855 13.12 -15.02 11.79
CA GLY A 855 14.12 -14.96 10.72
C GLY A 855 14.31 -13.55 10.12
N GLN A 856 13.70 -12.53 10.69
CA GLN A 856 13.78 -11.12 10.26
C GLN A 856 14.78 -10.37 11.13
N LEU A 857 15.82 -9.81 10.52
CA LEU A 857 16.86 -9.09 11.29
C LEU A 857 16.36 -7.77 11.86
N TYR A 858 15.54 -7.06 11.09
CA TYR A 858 14.97 -5.74 11.39
C TYR A 858 13.44 -5.79 11.39
N PRO A 859 12.75 -4.74 11.83
CA PRO A 859 11.29 -4.64 11.71
C PRO A 859 10.89 -4.40 10.26
N GLU A 860 9.83 -5.07 9.81
CA GLU A 860 9.30 -4.95 8.44
C GLU A 860 8.59 -3.63 8.17
N ASP A 861 8.05 -3.04 9.24
CA ASP A 861 7.28 -1.80 9.27
C ASP A 861 8.15 -0.54 9.46
N SER A 862 9.46 -0.62 9.18
CA SER A 862 10.37 0.52 9.28
C SER A 862 9.97 1.65 8.33
N PRO A 863 9.76 2.88 8.82
CA PRO A 863 9.35 4.02 8.01
C PRO A 863 10.44 4.52 7.05
N PHE A 864 11.68 4.07 7.21
CA PHE A 864 12.81 4.40 6.36
C PHE A 864 13.49 3.18 5.72
N GLY A 865 12.86 2.01 5.80
CA GLY A 865 13.42 0.77 5.30
C GLY A 865 14.47 0.15 6.23
N PHE A 866 15.20 -0.85 5.71
CA PHE A 866 16.15 -1.68 6.48
C PHE A 866 17.36 -2.12 5.64
N ASN A 867 17.62 -1.47 4.50
CA ASN A 867 18.71 -1.85 3.59
C ASN A 867 20.07 -1.28 3.96
N GLY A 868 20.12 -0.32 4.89
CA GLY A 868 21.34 0.43 5.20
C GLY A 868 21.65 1.49 4.16
N GLY A 869 22.93 1.85 4.02
CA GLY A 869 23.40 2.84 3.05
C GLY A 869 23.44 2.32 1.62
N SER A 870 23.27 3.24 0.67
CA SER A 870 23.38 2.94 -0.76
C SER A 870 24.09 4.06 -1.51
N TRP A 871 24.63 3.75 -2.66
CA TRP A 871 25.24 4.72 -3.57
C TRP A 871 24.63 4.61 -4.96
N TYR A 872 24.70 5.72 -5.70
CA TYR A 872 24.28 5.74 -7.10
C TYR A 872 25.12 6.68 -7.96
N LEU A 873 25.17 6.35 -9.25
CA LEU A 873 25.67 7.18 -10.32
C LEU A 873 24.51 7.52 -11.25
N GLN A 874 24.43 8.80 -11.66
CA GLN A 874 23.43 9.24 -12.62
C GLN A 874 24.11 10.07 -13.71
N ALA A 875 23.66 9.91 -14.94
CA ALA A 875 23.97 10.80 -16.03
C ALA A 875 22.65 11.33 -16.59
N ARG A 876 22.58 12.65 -16.74
CA ARG A 876 21.46 13.36 -17.36
C ARG A 876 21.97 14.08 -18.61
N TYR A 877 21.36 13.81 -19.73
CA TYR A 877 21.63 14.50 -20.98
C TYR A 877 20.37 15.21 -21.46
N SER A 878 20.45 16.51 -21.67
CA SER A 878 19.34 17.34 -22.12
C SER A 878 19.75 18.14 -23.37
N PHE A 879 18.87 18.29 -24.33
CA PHE A 879 19.13 18.93 -25.61
C PHE A 879 17.93 19.77 -26.05
#